data_8f76b5d8d3f0588b514a91745e84aa58
#
_entry.id   8f76b5d8d3f0588b514a91745e84aa58
#
_cell.length_a   1.000
_cell.length_b   1.000
_cell.length_c   1.000
_cell.angle_alpha   90.00
_cell.angle_beta   90.00
_cell.angle_gamma   90.00
#
_symmetry.space_group_name_H-M   'P 1'
#
loop_
_entity.id
_entity.type
_entity.pdbx_description
1 polymer ?
#
loop_
_entity_poly.entity_id
_entity_poly.type
_entity_poly.pdbx_seq_one_letter_code
_entity_poly.pdbx_strand_id
1 'polypeptide(L)'
;MTNITSAASGGTYPVLPLRDIVVFPHMIVPLFVGREKSIRALEEVMGSDKQIMLVTQINASDDDPTPDAIHKVGTVANVLQLLKLPDGTVKVLVEGKGRAQIDEYTGREDFYEASATPLQEPAEDPVEIEALSRSVVSEFESYVKLNKKISPEVVGAAGQIDDYSKLADTVASHLSIKITEKQEMLETVSVKQRLEKALGFMEGEISVLQVEKRIRSRVKRQMEKTQREYYLNEQMKAIQKELGDGEDGRDEMAELEERIAKTKLSKEAKDKAEAEMKKLRQMSPMSAEATVVRNYLDWLLGLPWGKKSKIKTDLNAAETILDQDHFGLDKVKERIVEYLAVQARATKIRRPILCLVGPPGVGKTSLAKSIAKATGREYVRMALGGVRDEAEIRGHRRTYIGSMPGKIVQSMKKAKKANPLFLLDEIDKMGMDFRGDPSSALLEVLDPEQNSTFMDHYLEVEYDLSDVMFVTTANTLNIPGPLMDRMEVIRIAGYTEDEKREIAKRHLLPKAIKEHALRPEEFSVSDDALMAISQQYTREAGVRNFERELMKLARKAVTEIIKGKSKSVAVTAANIEDYLGVPRFRHGEAEREDQVGVVTGLAWTEVGGELLTIEGVMMPGKGRMTVTGNLKEVMKESISAAASYVRSRAVDFGIEPPRFDKSDIHVHVPEGATPKDGPSAGVAMATAIVSIMTGIPVSKDVAMTGEITLRGRVLPIGGLKEKLLAALRGGIKKVLIPEENAKDLAEIPDNVKNEMEIIPVSRMGEVIKHALIRQPEPIEWDGSIETPVIATVEGVDDGNQTIAH
;
A
#
# COMPACT_ATOMS: atom_id res chain seq x y z
N MET A 1 -21.79 61.19 -19.54
CA MET A 1 -22.21 60.29 -20.61
C MET A 1 -22.13 58.90 -20.04
N THR A 2 -23.24 58.33 -19.87
CA THR A 2 -23.54 57.07 -19.20
C THR A 2 -23.03 55.88 -20.02
N ASN A 3 -22.01 55.19 -19.55
CA ASN A 3 -21.64 53.87 -20.08
C ASN A 3 -22.61 52.86 -19.45
N ILE A 4 -23.49 52.38 -20.28
CA ILE A 4 -24.34 51.21 -20.01
C ILE A 4 -23.43 50.01 -20.12
N THR A 5 -23.08 49.37 -19.00
CA THR A 5 -22.50 48.05 -18.95
C THR A 5 -23.55 47.05 -19.45
N SER A 6 -23.33 46.53 -20.66
CA SER A 6 -24.10 45.38 -21.16
C SER A 6 -23.88 44.20 -20.23
N ALA A 7 -24.91 43.75 -19.55
CA ALA A 7 -24.92 42.47 -18.90
C ALA A 7 -24.55 41.36 -19.91
N ALA A 8 -23.51 40.60 -19.67
CA ALA A 8 -23.14 39.49 -20.49
C ALA A 8 -24.27 38.45 -20.42
N SER A 9 -25.03 38.34 -21.54
CA SER A 9 -26.10 37.35 -21.67
C SER A 9 -25.47 35.96 -21.68
N GLY A 10 -25.94 35.06 -20.82
CA GLY A 10 -25.58 33.62 -20.88
C GLY A 10 -25.83 33.06 -22.27
N GLY A 11 -25.03 32.12 -22.70
CA GLY A 11 -25.17 31.42 -23.97
C GLY A 11 -25.40 29.92 -23.77
N THR A 12 -25.98 29.28 -24.77
CA THR A 12 -26.10 27.82 -24.81
C THR A 12 -24.96 27.27 -25.65
N TYR A 13 -24.20 26.33 -25.07
CA TYR A 13 -23.01 25.76 -25.69
C TYR A 13 -23.07 24.23 -25.69
N PRO A 14 -22.63 23.57 -26.78
CA PRO A 14 -22.25 22.16 -26.71
C PRO A 14 -21.11 21.95 -25.69
N VAL A 15 -21.20 20.90 -24.86
CA VAL A 15 -20.25 20.60 -23.78
C VAL A 15 -19.37 19.44 -24.16
N LEU A 16 -18.06 19.60 -23.99
CA LEU A 16 -17.05 18.55 -24.20
C LEU A 16 -16.43 18.15 -22.85
N PRO A 17 -16.80 16.99 -22.28
CA PRO A 17 -16.18 16.48 -21.06
C PRO A 17 -14.74 16.01 -21.30
N LEU A 18 -13.80 16.54 -20.54
CA LEU A 18 -12.38 16.24 -20.60
C LEU A 18 -11.98 15.30 -19.46
N ARG A 19 -11.14 14.28 -19.73
CA ARG A 19 -10.75 13.26 -18.75
C ARG A 19 -9.61 13.70 -17.82
N ASP A 20 -8.54 14.18 -18.42
CA ASP A 20 -7.22 14.30 -17.80
C ASP A 20 -6.57 15.67 -17.99
N ILE A 21 -7.32 16.65 -18.48
CA ILE A 21 -6.85 18.00 -18.72
C ILE A 21 -7.88 19.05 -18.31
N VAL A 22 -7.37 20.12 -17.70
CA VAL A 22 -8.11 21.36 -17.46
C VAL A 22 -7.61 22.39 -18.46
N VAL A 23 -8.52 22.96 -19.23
CA VAL A 23 -8.20 24.00 -20.22
C VAL A 23 -8.48 25.36 -19.62
N PHE A 24 -7.45 26.19 -19.53
CA PHE A 24 -7.55 27.56 -19.04
C PHE A 24 -7.86 28.55 -20.17
N PRO A 25 -8.41 29.73 -19.88
CA PRO A 25 -8.48 30.82 -20.86
C PRO A 25 -7.12 31.10 -21.49
N HIS A 26 -7.13 31.51 -22.78
CA HIS A 26 -5.95 31.78 -23.58
C HIS A 26 -5.02 30.58 -23.86
N MET A 27 -5.39 29.39 -23.43
CA MET A 27 -4.63 28.17 -23.70
C MET A 27 -5.02 27.61 -25.07
N ILE A 28 -4.01 27.30 -25.90
CA ILE A 28 -4.22 26.59 -27.16
C ILE A 28 -3.75 25.16 -26.99
N VAL A 29 -4.68 24.21 -27.13
CA VAL A 29 -4.39 22.80 -26.87
C VAL A 29 -5.00 21.87 -27.92
N PRO A 30 -4.24 20.87 -28.41
CA PRO A 30 -4.78 19.79 -29.21
C PRO A 30 -5.44 18.75 -28.31
N LEU A 31 -6.69 18.41 -28.57
CA LEU A 31 -7.44 17.37 -27.89
C LEU A 31 -7.70 16.21 -28.87
N PHE A 32 -7.67 14.98 -28.33
CA PHE A 32 -8.05 13.76 -29.05
C PHE A 32 -9.40 13.27 -28.51
N VAL A 33 -10.39 13.26 -29.36
CA VAL A 33 -11.78 12.97 -29.01
C VAL A 33 -12.23 11.70 -29.70
N GLY A 34 -12.58 10.66 -28.90
CA GLY A 34 -13.03 9.38 -29.43
C GLY A 34 -14.46 9.00 -28.99
N ARG A 35 -15.08 9.73 -28.05
CA ARG A 35 -16.45 9.45 -27.60
C ARG A 35 -17.47 9.94 -28.64
N GLU A 36 -18.46 9.12 -28.94
CA GLU A 36 -19.47 9.43 -29.97
C GLU A 36 -20.23 10.73 -29.67
N LYS A 37 -20.70 10.91 -28.42
CA LYS A 37 -21.38 12.15 -27.99
C LYS A 37 -20.49 13.39 -28.15
N SER A 38 -19.18 13.24 -27.81
CA SER A 38 -18.22 14.34 -27.93
C SER A 38 -17.88 14.68 -29.40
N ILE A 39 -17.86 13.69 -30.28
CA ILE A 39 -17.67 13.89 -31.72
C ILE A 39 -18.87 14.62 -32.32
N ARG A 40 -20.10 14.22 -31.93
CA ARG A 40 -21.33 14.91 -32.38
C ARG A 40 -21.37 16.37 -31.91
N ALA A 41 -20.98 16.63 -30.65
CA ALA A 41 -20.87 18.01 -30.14
C ALA A 41 -19.92 18.87 -31.02
N LEU A 42 -18.74 18.31 -31.40
CA LEU A 42 -17.79 18.99 -32.24
C LEU A 42 -18.32 19.20 -33.68
N GLU A 43 -19.05 18.26 -34.24
CA GLU A 43 -19.68 18.40 -35.56
C GLU A 43 -20.73 19.50 -35.56
N GLU A 44 -21.56 19.60 -34.52
CA GLU A 44 -22.55 20.67 -34.35
C GLU A 44 -21.86 22.06 -34.28
N VAL A 45 -20.78 22.15 -33.49
CA VAL A 45 -19.99 23.38 -33.33
C VAL A 45 -19.40 23.85 -34.65
N MET A 46 -19.00 22.94 -35.56
CA MET A 46 -18.43 23.31 -36.85
C MET A 46 -19.47 23.92 -37.82
N GLY A 47 -20.75 23.62 -37.58
CA GLY A 47 -21.88 24.21 -38.35
C GLY A 47 -22.40 25.54 -37.77
N SER A 48 -21.94 25.96 -36.59
CA SER A 48 -22.39 27.12 -35.84
C SER A 48 -21.26 28.12 -35.55
N ASP A 49 -21.31 28.83 -34.43
CA ASP A 49 -20.38 29.88 -34.03
C ASP A 49 -18.96 29.42 -33.66
N LYS A 50 -18.64 28.12 -33.82
CA LYS A 50 -17.39 27.49 -33.47
C LYS A 50 -16.99 27.58 -31.96
N GLN A 51 -17.96 27.80 -31.08
CA GLN A 51 -17.79 27.86 -29.65
C GLN A 51 -18.25 26.58 -28.97
N ILE A 52 -17.43 26.09 -28.06
CA ILE A 52 -17.67 24.86 -27.28
C ILE A 52 -17.31 25.12 -25.82
N MET A 53 -18.04 24.50 -24.90
CA MET A 53 -17.75 24.53 -23.49
C MET A 53 -16.87 23.31 -23.12
N LEU A 54 -15.66 23.55 -22.63
CA LEU A 54 -14.71 22.51 -22.19
C LEU A 54 -14.80 22.39 -20.68
N VAL A 55 -15.14 21.20 -20.18
CA VAL A 55 -15.33 20.97 -18.74
C VAL A 55 -14.68 19.65 -18.34
N THR A 56 -13.94 19.66 -17.24
CA THR A 56 -13.27 18.45 -16.75
C THR A 56 -14.26 17.57 -16.00
N GLN A 57 -14.19 16.25 -16.20
CA GLN A 57 -14.97 15.30 -15.42
C GLN A 57 -14.34 15.06 -14.05
N ILE A 58 -15.17 14.74 -13.05
CA ILE A 58 -14.72 14.53 -11.66
C ILE A 58 -13.89 13.25 -11.53
N ASN A 59 -14.32 12.19 -12.23
CA ASN A 59 -13.60 10.92 -12.25
C ASN A 59 -13.12 10.61 -13.66
N ALA A 60 -11.80 10.58 -13.88
CA ALA A 60 -11.18 10.33 -15.17
C ALA A 60 -11.47 8.92 -15.76
N SER A 61 -11.88 7.94 -14.94
CA SER A 61 -12.16 6.56 -15.37
C SER A 61 -13.55 6.37 -15.97
N ASP A 62 -14.44 7.36 -15.87
CA ASP A 62 -15.81 7.25 -16.40
C ASP A 62 -15.82 7.45 -17.91
N ASP A 63 -16.29 6.42 -18.64
CA ASP A 63 -16.37 6.48 -20.09
C ASP A 63 -17.55 7.31 -20.61
N ASP A 64 -18.69 7.34 -19.92
CA ASP A 64 -19.86 8.15 -20.24
C ASP A 64 -20.34 8.88 -18.96
N PRO A 65 -19.66 9.99 -18.57
CA PRO A 65 -19.98 10.69 -17.33
C PRO A 65 -21.38 11.30 -17.38
N THR A 66 -22.14 11.13 -16.32
CA THR A 66 -23.41 11.86 -16.17
C THR A 66 -23.18 13.35 -15.92
N PRO A 67 -24.16 14.24 -16.13
CA PRO A 67 -24.03 15.65 -15.84
C PRO A 67 -23.51 15.99 -14.42
N ASP A 68 -23.88 15.17 -13.42
CA ASP A 68 -23.42 15.31 -12.02
C ASP A 68 -21.97 14.87 -11.80
N ALA A 69 -21.40 14.09 -12.75
CA ALA A 69 -20.01 13.65 -12.72
C ALA A 69 -19.05 14.63 -13.46
N ILE A 70 -19.55 15.79 -13.88
CA ILE A 70 -18.82 16.84 -14.59
C ILE A 70 -18.76 18.08 -13.71
N HIS A 71 -17.62 18.79 -13.68
CA HIS A 71 -17.50 20.03 -12.92
C HIS A 71 -18.44 21.11 -13.49
N LYS A 72 -18.87 22.02 -12.65
CA LYS A 72 -19.80 23.09 -13.05
C LYS A 72 -19.13 24.27 -13.72
N VAL A 73 -17.85 24.50 -13.46
CA VAL A 73 -17.05 25.58 -14.05
C VAL A 73 -16.11 25.01 -15.08
N GLY A 74 -16.09 25.61 -16.24
CA GLY A 74 -15.22 25.25 -17.35
C GLY A 74 -14.82 26.47 -18.18
N THR A 75 -14.27 26.22 -19.34
CA THR A 75 -13.80 27.25 -20.27
C THR A 75 -14.57 27.20 -21.59
N VAL A 76 -15.20 28.31 -21.95
CA VAL A 76 -15.70 28.50 -23.33
C VAL A 76 -14.51 28.64 -24.25
N ALA A 77 -14.43 27.84 -25.27
CA ALA A 77 -13.32 27.78 -26.22
C ALA A 77 -13.78 27.89 -27.67
N ASN A 78 -12.92 28.42 -28.53
CA ASN A 78 -13.10 28.39 -29.97
C ASN A 78 -12.44 27.15 -30.57
N VAL A 79 -13.10 26.48 -31.48
CA VAL A 79 -12.53 25.41 -32.30
C VAL A 79 -11.78 26.06 -33.48
N LEU A 80 -10.44 25.95 -33.43
CA LEU A 80 -9.55 26.51 -34.49
C LEU A 80 -9.42 25.58 -35.67
N GLN A 81 -9.25 24.26 -35.39
CA GLN A 81 -9.04 23.25 -36.44
C GLN A 81 -9.59 21.91 -35.97
N LEU A 82 -10.20 21.15 -36.89
CA LEU A 82 -10.69 19.80 -36.66
C LEU A 82 -10.16 18.87 -37.74
N LEU A 83 -9.57 17.73 -37.34
CA LEU A 83 -9.03 16.72 -38.24
C LEU A 83 -9.57 15.34 -37.81
N LYS A 84 -10.29 14.67 -38.71
CA LYS A 84 -10.72 13.28 -38.51
C LYS A 84 -9.57 12.33 -38.83
N LEU A 85 -9.28 11.43 -37.94
CA LEU A 85 -8.22 10.42 -38.10
C LEU A 85 -8.80 9.11 -38.65
N PRO A 86 -7.97 8.25 -39.30
CA PRO A 86 -8.44 7.00 -39.89
C PRO A 86 -9.03 5.98 -38.91
N ASP A 87 -8.69 6.08 -37.60
CA ASP A 87 -9.17 5.24 -36.51
C ASP A 87 -10.54 5.66 -35.95
N GLY A 88 -11.16 6.70 -36.55
CA GLY A 88 -12.43 7.27 -36.12
C GLY A 88 -12.31 8.31 -35.01
N THR A 89 -11.12 8.56 -34.46
CA THR A 89 -10.91 9.64 -33.47
C THR A 89 -10.83 11.00 -34.18
N VAL A 90 -11.18 12.06 -33.45
CA VAL A 90 -11.11 13.43 -33.94
C VAL A 90 -10.03 14.19 -33.20
N LYS A 91 -9.04 14.71 -33.91
CA LYS A 91 -8.07 15.65 -33.35
C LYS A 91 -8.61 17.06 -33.55
N VAL A 92 -8.83 17.77 -32.47
CA VAL A 92 -9.33 19.15 -32.47
C VAL A 92 -8.34 20.08 -31.78
N LEU A 93 -8.08 21.22 -32.39
CA LEU A 93 -7.29 22.31 -31.82
C LEU A 93 -8.27 23.36 -31.28
N VAL A 94 -8.20 23.62 -29.97
CA VAL A 94 -9.10 24.58 -29.32
C VAL A 94 -8.31 25.69 -28.66
N GLU A 95 -8.92 26.87 -28.59
CA GLU A 95 -8.41 28.06 -27.90
C GLU A 95 -9.39 28.47 -26.80
N GLY A 96 -9.01 28.41 -25.53
CA GLY A 96 -9.82 28.89 -24.42
C GLY A 96 -10.06 30.40 -24.52
N LYS A 97 -11.28 30.84 -24.28
CA LYS A 97 -11.69 32.26 -24.33
C LYS A 97 -11.95 32.84 -22.96
N GLY A 98 -12.80 32.22 -22.16
CA GLY A 98 -13.17 32.73 -20.87
C GLY A 98 -13.81 31.65 -20.00
N ARG A 99 -13.85 31.92 -18.71
CA ARG A 99 -14.52 31.05 -17.73
C ARG A 99 -16.03 31.21 -17.82
N ALA A 100 -16.73 30.10 -17.69
CA ALA A 100 -18.18 30.11 -17.55
C ALA A 100 -18.62 29.03 -16.58
N GLN A 101 -19.73 29.29 -15.92
CA GLN A 101 -20.40 28.33 -15.04
C GLN A 101 -21.59 27.76 -15.76
N ILE A 102 -21.73 26.45 -15.73
CA ILE A 102 -22.91 25.75 -16.22
C ILE A 102 -24.07 26.02 -15.26
N ASP A 103 -25.17 26.52 -15.79
CA ASP A 103 -26.38 26.77 -15.05
C ASP A 103 -27.30 25.55 -15.09
N GLU A 104 -27.59 25.04 -16.30
CA GLU A 104 -28.48 23.91 -16.54
C GLU A 104 -28.14 23.20 -17.85
N TYR A 105 -28.27 21.87 -17.87
CA TYR A 105 -28.19 21.09 -19.11
C TYR A 105 -29.54 21.06 -19.83
N THR A 106 -29.54 21.19 -21.16
CA THR A 106 -30.77 21.28 -21.95
C THR A 106 -31.51 19.93 -22.12
N GLY A 107 -30.94 18.82 -21.61
CA GLY A 107 -31.54 17.48 -21.70
C GLY A 107 -31.46 16.83 -23.07
N ARG A 108 -30.64 17.34 -23.95
CA ARG A 108 -30.37 16.76 -25.29
C ARG A 108 -29.68 15.39 -25.16
N GLU A 109 -30.15 14.39 -25.89
CA GLU A 109 -29.67 13.00 -25.75
C GLU A 109 -28.46 12.67 -26.64
N ASP A 110 -28.31 13.33 -27.80
CA ASP A 110 -27.28 13.05 -28.79
C ASP A 110 -25.88 13.57 -28.38
N PHE A 111 -25.79 14.67 -27.63
CA PHE A 111 -24.57 15.19 -26.99
C PHE A 111 -24.92 16.09 -25.79
N TYR A 112 -23.91 16.42 -24.97
CA TYR A 112 -24.14 17.33 -23.87
C TYR A 112 -24.21 18.78 -24.35
N GLU A 113 -25.29 19.46 -24.01
CA GLU A 113 -25.51 20.86 -24.25
C GLU A 113 -26.00 21.54 -22.98
N ALA A 114 -25.44 22.69 -22.65
CA ALA A 114 -25.78 23.40 -21.43
C ALA A 114 -25.87 24.91 -21.64
N SER A 115 -26.74 25.56 -20.90
CA SER A 115 -26.67 27.00 -20.69
C SER A 115 -25.56 27.33 -19.72
N ALA A 116 -24.75 28.33 -20.03
CA ALA A 116 -23.66 28.75 -19.17
C ALA A 116 -23.57 30.27 -19.11
N THR A 117 -23.27 30.76 -17.91
CA THR A 117 -23.05 32.17 -17.62
C THR A 117 -21.56 32.49 -17.49
N PRO A 118 -21.02 33.46 -18.24
CA PRO A 118 -19.65 33.91 -18.11
C PRO A 118 -19.36 34.41 -16.70
N LEU A 119 -18.26 33.96 -16.10
CA LEU A 119 -17.80 34.43 -14.81
C LEU A 119 -17.00 35.73 -14.96
N GLN A 120 -17.43 36.76 -14.27
CA GLN A 120 -16.78 38.08 -14.26
C GLN A 120 -15.81 38.19 -13.12
N GLU A 121 -14.59 38.64 -13.42
CA GLU A 121 -13.57 38.85 -12.40
C GLU A 121 -13.92 40.07 -11.53
N PRO A 122 -13.80 39.98 -10.20
CA PRO A 122 -14.04 41.12 -9.31
C PRO A 122 -12.97 42.17 -9.51
N ALA A 123 -13.34 43.45 -9.27
CA ALA A 123 -12.36 44.54 -9.22
C ALA A 123 -11.52 44.39 -7.96
N GLU A 124 -10.21 44.32 -8.10
CA GLU A 124 -9.26 44.14 -7.01
C GLU A 124 -8.19 45.26 -7.01
N ASP A 125 -7.42 45.36 -5.91
CA ASP A 125 -6.36 46.38 -5.79
C ASP A 125 -5.23 46.14 -6.78
N PRO A 126 -5.00 47.06 -7.72
CA PRO A 126 -3.96 46.90 -8.76
C PRO A 126 -2.55 46.79 -8.19
N VAL A 127 -2.25 47.46 -7.07
CA VAL A 127 -0.92 47.50 -6.49
C VAL A 127 -0.54 46.14 -5.87
N GLU A 128 -1.52 45.50 -5.22
CA GLU A 128 -1.34 44.20 -4.60
C GLU A 128 -1.19 43.10 -5.66
N ILE A 129 -2.01 43.16 -6.72
CA ILE A 129 -1.93 42.21 -7.84
C ILE A 129 -0.57 42.36 -8.58
N GLU A 130 -0.09 43.59 -8.79
CA GLU A 130 1.21 43.82 -9.42
C GLU A 130 2.36 43.22 -8.59
N ALA A 131 2.33 43.39 -7.28
CA ALA A 131 3.34 42.81 -6.39
C ALA A 131 3.33 41.28 -6.41
N LEU A 132 2.12 40.66 -6.38
CA LEU A 132 1.96 39.22 -6.49
C LEU A 132 2.41 38.69 -7.87
N SER A 133 2.08 39.38 -8.94
CA SER A 133 2.47 38.96 -10.30
C SER A 133 4.00 38.91 -10.46
N ARG A 134 4.72 39.89 -9.94
CA ARG A 134 6.19 39.88 -9.92
C ARG A 134 6.77 38.70 -9.15
N SER A 135 6.17 38.37 -7.99
CA SER A 135 6.58 37.23 -7.18
C SER A 135 6.29 35.91 -7.91
N VAL A 136 5.13 35.78 -8.55
CA VAL A 136 4.75 34.61 -9.35
C VAL A 136 5.71 34.39 -10.53
N VAL A 137 6.07 35.45 -11.27
CA VAL A 137 7.02 35.32 -12.38
C VAL A 137 8.40 34.89 -11.89
N SER A 138 8.90 35.44 -10.79
CA SER A 138 10.18 35.07 -10.20
C SER A 138 10.20 33.61 -9.72
N GLU A 139 9.12 33.18 -9.05
CA GLU A 139 9.03 31.79 -8.57
C GLU A 139 8.80 30.80 -9.73
N PHE A 140 8.07 31.21 -10.77
CA PHE A 140 7.91 30.44 -12.00
C PHE A 140 9.23 30.22 -12.73
N GLU A 141 10.10 31.24 -12.77
CA GLU A 141 11.47 31.09 -13.28
C GLU A 141 12.27 30.05 -12.48
N SER A 142 12.15 30.08 -11.15
CA SER A 142 12.78 29.11 -10.25
C SER A 142 12.27 27.69 -10.47
N TYR A 143 10.96 27.55 -10.65
CA TYR A 143 10.30 26.28 -10.96
C TYR A 143 10.76 25.69 -12.30
N VAL A 144 10.74 26.50 -13.37
CA VAL A 144 11.16 26.05 -14.72
C VAL A 144 12.64 25.66 -14.76
N LYS A 145 13.52 26.37 -14.02
CA LYS A 145 14.96 25.98 -13.90
C LYS A 145 15.15 24.59 -13.29
N LEU A 146 14.24 24.15 -12.44
CA LEU A 146 14.27 22.83 -11.80
C LEU A 146 13.53 21.77 -12.62
N ASN A 147 12.45 22.14 -13.30
CA ASN A 147 11.60 21.25 -14.08
C ASN A 147 12.02 21.20 -15.56
N LYS A 148 12.82 20.19 -15.91
CA LYS A 148 13.31 20.00 -17.28
C LYS A 148 12.25 19.71 -18.36
N LYS A 149 10.99 19.52 -17.96
CA LYS A 149 9.88 19.24 -18.92
C LYS A 149 9.34 20.52 -19.56
N ILE A 150 9.64 21.70 -19.00
CA ILE A 150 9.13 22.98 -19.49
C ILE A 150 10.25 23.70 -20.19
N SER A 151 9.95 24.24 -21.40
CA SER A 151 10.94 25.04 -22.16
C SER A 151 11.23 26.37 -21.42
N PRO A 152 12.51 26.79 -21.33
CA PRO A 152 12.87 28.08 -20.75
C PRO A 152 12.22 29.30 -21.46
N GLU A 153 11.83 29.14 -22.69
CA GLU A 153 11.16 30.19 -23.48
C GLU A 153 9.80 30.62 -22.88
N VAL A 154 9.13 29.68 -22.18
CA VAL A 154 7.85 29.95 -21.51
C VAL A 154 7.98 31.03 -20.43
N VAL A 155 9.12 31.09 -19.74
CA VAL A 155 9.39 32.12 -18.72
C VAL A 155 9.45 33.50 -19.37
N GLY A 156 10.15 33.63 -20.51
CA GLY A 156 10.24 34.88 -21.26
C GLY A 156 8.86 35.34 -21.75
N ALA A 157 8.03 34.41 -22.23
CA ALA A 157 6.68 34.72 -22.69
C ALA A 157 5.77 35.12 -21.49
N ALA A 158 5.85 34.45 -20.34
CA ALA A 158 5.10 34.78 -19.15
C ALA A 158 5.45 36.18 -18.60
N GLY A 159 6.74 36.53 -18.62
CA GLY A 159 7.22 37.85 -18.17
C GLY A 159 6.81 39.03 -19.08
N GLN A 160 6.29 38.78 -20.28
CA GLN A 160 5.78 39.78 -21.23
C GLN A 160 4.25 39.92 -21.23
N ILE A 161 3.56 39.21 -20.33
CA ILE A 161 2.10 39.25 -20.21
C ILE A 161 1.71 40.42 -19.29
N ASP A 162 1.10 41.45 -19.88
CA ASP A 162 0.61 42.64 -19.09
C ASP A 162 -0.72 42.35 -18.36
N ASP A 163 -1.48 41.38 -18.84
CA ASP A 163 -2.75 40.95 -18.23
C ASP A 163 -2.51 39.95 -17.11
N TYR A 164 -2.75 40.34 -15.87
CA TYR A 164 -2.51 39.51 -14.69
C TYR A 164 -3.39 38.25 -14.62
N SER A 165 -4.62 38.30 -15.15
CA SER A 165 -5.48 37.13 -15.27
C SER A 165 -4.89 36.12 -16.23
N LYS A 166 -4.46 36.58 -17.39
CA LYS A 166 -3.78 35.75 -18.38
C LYS A 166 -2.45 35.18 -17.87
N LEU A 167 -1.70 35.94 -17.08
CA LEU A 167 -0.47 35.49 -16.44
C LEU A 167 -0.74 34.33 -15.48
N ALA A 168 -1.74 34.47 -14.58
CA ALA A 168 -2.11 33.44 -13.64
C ALA A 168 -2.52 32.12 -14.35
N ASP A 169 -3.30 32.23 -15.40
CA ASP A 169 -3.78 31.10 -16.19
C ASP A 169 -2.64 30.44 -16.99
N THR A 170 -1.74 31.24 -17.55
CA THR A 170 -0.56 30.71 -18.26
C THR A 170 0.33 29.93 -17.30
N VAL A 171 0.63 30.45 -16.12
CA VAL A 171 1.40 29.75 -15.10
C VAL A 171 0.69 28.47 -14.69
N ALA A 172 -0.62 28.52 -14.35
CA ALA A 172 -1.40 27.36 -13.94
C ALA A 172 -1.37 26.23 -14.97
N SER A 173 -1.42 26.56 -16.25
CA SER A 173 -1.39 25.58 -17.34
C SER A 173 -0.11 24.75 -17.36
N HIS A 174 1.02 25.35 -16.97
CA HIS A 174 2.35 24.74 -16.98
C HIS A 174 2.75 24.04 -15.66
N LEU A 175 1.97 24.22 -14.58
CA LEU A 175 2.24 23.51 -13.32
C LEU A 175 1.97 22.01 -13.44
N SER A 176 2.84 21.18 -12.84
CA SER A 176 2.69 19.73 -12.79
C SER A 176 1.91 19.27 -11.54
N ILE A 177 0.81 19.93 -11.24
CA ILE A 177 -0.08 19.66 -10.13
C ILE A 177 -1.24 18.74 -10.53
N LYS A 178 -2.02 18.24 -9.56
CA LYS A 178 -3.16 17.36 -9.81
C LYS A 178 -4.27 18.07 -10.58
N ILE A 179 -5.06 17.29 -11.31
CA ILE A 179 -6.22 17.81 -12.07
C ILE A 179 -7.20 18.55 -11.17
N THR A 180 -7.45 18.02 -9.98
CA THR A 180 -8.32 18.64 -8.96
C THR A 180 -7.81 20.01 -8.52
N GLU A 181 -6.50 20.17 -8.35
CA GLU A 181 -5.86 21.45 -8.00
C GLU A 181 -5.91 22.45 -9.18
N LYS A 182 -5.73 21.96 -10.42
CA LYS A 182 -5.92 22.79 -11.63
C LYS A 182 -7.36 23.23 -11.77
N GLN A 183 -8.32 22.36 -11.51
CA GLN A 183 -9.74 22.68 -11.54
C GLN A 183 -10.10 23.74 -10.48
N GLU A 184 -9.56 23.60 -9.27
CA GLU A 184 -9.72 24.61 -8.22
C GLU A 184 -9.19 25.98 -8.64
N MET A 185 -8.06 26.03 -9.35
CA MET A 185 -7.55 27.28 -9.92
C MET A 185 -8.46 27.83 -11.01
N LEU A 186 -9.07 26.98 -11.85
CA LEU A 186 -10.02 27.43 -12.88
C LEU A 186 -11.29 27.98 -12.24
N GLU A 187 -11.79 27.38 -11.15
CA GLU A 187 -12.98 27.81 -10.42
C GLU A 187 -12.77 29.10 -9.62
N THR A 188 -11.52 29.46 -9.33
CA THR A 188 -11.18 30.67 -8.58
C THR A 188 -11.29 31.90 -9.47
N VAL A 189 -12.30 32.71 -9.27
CA VAL A 189 -12.60 33.89 -10.12
C VAL A 189 -11.66 35.08 -9.79
N SER A 190 -11.27 35.27 -8.52
CA SER A 190 -10.36 36.32 -8.06
C SER A 190 -8.96 36.13 -8.63
N VAL A 191 -8.44 37.12 -9.31
CA VAL A 191 -7.07 37.14 -9.88
C VAL A 191 -6.03 37.06 -8.80
N LYS A 192 -6.21 37.81 -7.71
CA LYS A 192 -5.34 37.79 -6.54
C LYS A 192 -5.21 36.37 -5.97
N GLN A 193 -6.35 35.74 -5.68
CA GLN A 193 -6.37 34.39 -5.12
C GLN A 193 -5.75 33.33 -6.06
N ARG A 194 -5.93 33.49 -7.38
CA ARG A 194 -5.27 32.62 -8.35
C ARG A 194 -3.74 32.75 -8.33
N LEU A 195 -3.24 34.00 -8.25
CA LEU A 195 -1.80 34.26 -8.14
C LEU A 195 -1.23 33.70 -6.81
N GLU A 196 -1.94 33.88 -5.70
CA GLU A 196 -1.56 33.33 -4.40
C GLU A 196 -1.53 31.79 -4.43
N LYS A 197 -2.56 31.14 -5.01
CA LYS A 197 -2.59 29.69 -5.17
C LYS A 197 -1.47 29.20 -6.08
N ALA A 198 -1.21 29.87 -7.20
CA ALA A 198 -0.12 29.54 -8.11
C ALA A 198 1.23 29.58 -7.39
N LEU A 199 1.46 30.58 -6.56
CA LEU A 199 2.65 30.73 -5.75
C LEU A 199 2.80 29.56 -4.77
N GLY A 200 1.75 29.23 -4.02
CA GLY A 200 1.76 28.13 -3.06
C GLY A 200 2.01 26.76 -3.69
N PHE A 201 1.39 26.50 -4.86
CA PHE A 201 1.64 25.26 -5.61
C PHE A 201 3.07 25.19 -6.14
N MET A 202 3.63 26.30 -6.64
CA MET A 202 5.03 26.37 -7.10
C MET A 202 6.02 26.11 -5.96
N GLU A 203 5.84 26.71 -4.79
CA GLU A 203 6.69 26.48 -3.61
C GLU A 203 6.70 25.00 -3.21
N GLY A 204 5.52 24.35 -3.21
CA GLY A 204 5.37 22.92 -2.96
C GLY A 204 6.16 22.07 -3.96
N GLU A 205 5.95 22.31 -5.25
CA GLU A 205 6.60 21.58 -6.34
C GLU A 205 8.13 21.83 -6.37
N ILE A 206 8.59 23.05 -6.16
CA ILE A 206 10.02 23.39 -6.07
C ILE A 206 10.68 22.61 -4.94
N SER A 207 10.02 22.52 -3.78
CA SER A 207 10.52 21.75 -2.65
C SER A 207 10.71 20.28 -3.00
N VAL A 208 9.73 19.67 -3.68
CA VAL A 208 9.79 18.27 -4.16
C VAL A 208 10.92 18.09 -5.18
N LEU A 209 11.02 18.97 -6.18
CA LEU A 209 12.05 18.91 -7.22
C LEU A 209 13.47 19.11 -6.66
N GLN A 210 13.64 19.95 -5.63
CA GLN A 210 14.91 20.11 -4.93
C GLN A 210 15.32 18.84 -4.19
N VAL A 211 14.37 18.17 -3.52
CA VAL A 211 14.62 16.88 -2.86
C VAL A 211 14.99 15.81 -3.88
N GLU A 212 14.25 15.70 -5.00
CA GLU A 212 14.60 14.79 -6.08
C GLU A 212 16.01 15.06 -6.64
N LYS A 213 16.36 16.31 -6.90
CA LYS A 213 17.70 16.70 -7.37
C LYS A 213 18.78 16.29 -6.37
N ARG A 214 18.51 16.45 -5.06
CA ARG A 214 19.41 16.06 -3.98
C ARG A 214 19.58 14.53 -3.91
N ILE A 215 18.50 13.79 -4.06
CA ILE A 215 18.52 12.32 -4.12
C ILE A 215 19.32 11.87 -5.35
N ARG A 216 19.00 12.37 -6.54
CA ARG A 216 19.72 12.04 -7.77
C ARG A 216 21.21 12.38 -7.68
N SER A 217 21.58 13.53 -7.10
CA SER A 217 22.98 13.90 -6.91
C SER A 217 23.70 13.00 -5.89
N ARG A 218 22.99 12.53 -4.85
CA ARG A 218 23.53 11.56 -3.88
C ARG A 218 23.78 10.22 -4.54
N VAL A 219 22.80 9.72 -5.30
CA VAL A 219 22.92 8.46 -6.05
C VAL A 219 24.06 8.56 -7.08
N LYS A 220 24.15 9.68 -7.82
CA LYS A 220 25.23 9.91 -8.77
C LYS A 220 26.59 9.94 -8.09
N ARG A 221 26.74 10.64 -6.95
CA ARG A 221 27.98 10.65 -6.17
C ARG A 221 28.34 9.28 -5.63
N GLN A 222 27.34 8.51 -5.21
CA GLN A 222 27.57 7.14 -4.75
C GLN A 222 28.05 6.25 -5.89
N MET A 223 27.46 6.38 -7.08
CA MET A 223 27.92 5.68 -8.28
C MET A 223 29.32 6.15 -8.71
N GLU A 224 29.56 7.46 -8.73
CA GLU A 224 30.88 8.03 -9.07
C GLU A 224 31.96 7.62 -8.06
N LYS A 225 31.61 7.53 -6.75
CA LYS A 225 32.53 7.05 -5.71
C LYS A 225 32.86 5.58 -5.92
N THR A 226 31.87 4.74 -6.15
CA THR A 226 32.05 3.31 -6.44
C THR A 226 32.82 3.10 -7.74
N GLN A 227 32.55 3.90 -8.76
CA GLN A 227 33.25 3.86 -10.04
C GLN A 227 34.69 4.37 -9.90
N ARG A 228 34.93 5.39 -9.06
CA ARG A 228 36.27 5.92 -8.77
C ARG A 228 37.08 4.96 -7.88
N GLU A 229 36.44 4.30 -6.90
CA GLU A 229 37.07 3.25 -6.09
C GLU A 229 37.46 2.05 -6.97
N TYR A 230 36.60 1.67 -7.91
CA TYR A 230 36.88 0.64 -8.91
C TYR A 230 38.03 1.06 -9.82
N TYR A 231 37.99 2.30 -10.34
CA TYR A 231 39.04 2.85 -11.22
C TYR A 231 40.39 3.02 -10.48
N LEU A 232 40.38 3.47 -9.22
CA LEU A 232 41.59 3.57 -8.38
C LEU A 232 42.14 2.18 -8.03
N ASN A 233 41.27 1.19 -7.78
CA ASN A 233 41.70 -0.20 -7.57
C ASN A 233 42.31 -0.81 -8.85
N GLU A 234 41.71 -0.49 -10.03
CA GLU A 234 42.28 -0.89 -11.31
C GLU A 234 43.57 -0.14 -11.64
N GLN A 235 43.66 1.16 -11.34
CA GLN A 235 44.94 1.90 -11.45
C GLN A 235 46.01 1.38 -10.49
N MET A 236 45.63 1.06 -9.24
CA MET A 236 46.55 0.48 -8.27
C MET A 236 47.05 -0.89 -8.71
N LYS A 237 46.19 -1.71 -9.30
CA LYS A 237 46.56 -2.98 -9.96
C LYS A 237 47.46 -2.74 -11.21
N ALA A 238 47.13 -1.72 -12.02
CA ALA A 238 47.92 -1.39 -13.19
C ALA A 238 49.31 -0.83 -12.79
N ILE A 239 49.41 0.02 -11.77
CA ILE A 239 50.65 0.56 -11.21
C ILE A 239 51.49 -0.55 -10.52
N GLN A 240 50.83 -1.47 -9.79
CA GLN A 240 51.48 -2.66 -9.27
C GLN A 240 52.03 -3.58 -10.40
N LYS A 241 51.36 -3.56 -11.55
CA LYS A 241 51.74 -4.31 -12.75
C LYS A 241 52.86 -3.64 -13.56
N GLU A 242 52.95 -2.30 -13.55
CA GLU A 242 54.07 -1.53 -14.14
C GLU A 242 55.35 -1.56 -13.28
N LEU A 243 55.22 -1.83 -11.97
CA LEU A 243 56.33 -1.96 -11.06
C LEU A 243 56.89 -3.39 -10.93
N GLY A 244 56.23 -4.38 -11.55
CA GLY A 244 56.61 -5.79 -11.53
C GLY A 244 56.54 -6.40 -12.91
N ASP A 245 57.62 -6.66 -13.53
CA ASP A 245 58.01 -7.47 -14.67
C ASP A 245 56.93 -8.08 -15.61
N GLY A 246 57.20 -8.00 -16.88
CA GLY A 246 56.41 -8.50 -18.04
C GLY A 246 56.08 -9.98 -18.12
N GLU A 247 56.07 -10.74 -17.01
CA GLU A 247 55.66 -12.16 -16.91
C GLU A 247 54.19 -12.34 -16.50
N ASP A 248 53.58 -11.39 -15.78
CA ASP A 248 52.25 -11.50 -15.19
C ASP A 248 51.09 -11.67 -16.21
N GLY A 249 51.20 -11.13 -17.39
CA GLY A 249 50.17 -11.25 -18.42
C GLY A 249 50.02 -12.65 -19.04
N ARG A 250 51.13 -13.45 -19.04
CA ARG A 250 51.11 -14.86 -19.45
C ARG A 250 50.62 -15.75 -18.32
N ASP A 251 50.92 -15.42 -17.07
CA ASP A 251 50.43 -16.12 -15.89
C ASP A 251 48.93 -16.00 -15.71
N GLU A 252 48.30 -14.82 -15.92
CA GLU A 252 46.85 -14.59 -15.77
C GLU A 252 46.06 -15.43 -16.80
N MET A 253 46.54 -15.52 -18.03
CA MET A 253 45.91 -16.33 -19.09
C MET A 253 46.02 -17.82 -18.77
N ALA A 254 47.19 -18.29 -18.31
CA ALA A 254 47.42 -19.64 -17.87
C ALA A 254 46.56 -20.02 -16.64
N GLU A 255 46.39 -19.07 -15.69
CA GLU A 255 45.49 -19.23 -14.53
C GLU A 255 44.03 -19.38 -14.94
N LEU A 256 43.52 -18.55 -15.87
CA LEU A 256 42.16 -18.67 -16.39
C LEU A 256 41.92 -20.00 -17.10
N GLU A 257 42.91 -20.50 -17.89
CA GLU A 257 42.83 -21.80 -18.54
C GLU A 257 42.81 -22.94 -17.52
N GLU A 258 43.65 -22.88 -16.52
CA GLU A 258 43.67 -23.84 -15.44
C GLU A 258 42.38 -23.85 -14.66
N ARG A 259 41.79 -22.66 -14.38
CA ARG A 259 40.47 -22.54 -13.76
C ARG A 259 39.36 -23.13 -14.64
N ILE A 260 39.37 -22.90 -15.97
CA ILE A 260 38.41 -23.49 -16.89
C ILE A 260 38.53 -25.04 -16.85
N ALA A 261 39.74 -25.57 -16.88
CA ALA A 261 39.97 -27.01 -16.84
C ALA A 261 39.59 -27.66 -15.49
N LYS A 262 39.79 -26.97 -14.37
CA LYS A 262 39.45 -27.45 -13.02
C LYS A 262 37.96 -27.31 -12.66
N THR A 263 37.24 -26.39 -13.30
CA THR A 263 35.83 -26.14 -12.99
C THR A 263 34.93 -27.14 -13.74
N LYS A 264 34.02 -27.78 -13.05
CA LYS A 264 33.06 -28.73 -13.63
C LYS A 264 31.94 -27.99 -14.37
N LEU A 265 32.27 -27.28 -15.43
CA LEU A 265 31.28 -26.53 -16.25
C LEU A 265 30.35 -27.51 -16.98
N SER A 266 29.11 -27.04 -17.29
CA SER A 266 28.27 -27.73 -18.29
C SER A 266 28.95 -27.67 -19.65
N LYS A 267 28.52 -28.53 -20.58
CA LYS A 267 29.10 -28.54 -21.93
C LYS A 267 28.99 -27.17 -22.61
N GLU A 268 27.81 -26.59 -22.58
CA GLU A 268 27.54 -25.24 -23.13
C GLU A 268 28.42 -24.17 -22.49
N ALA A 269 28.47 -24.14 -21.15
CA ALA A 269 29.29 -23.18 -20.42
C ALA A 269 30.78 -23.32 -20.69
N LYS A 270 31.25 -24.58 -20.92
CA LYS A 270 32.63 -24.86 -21.27
C LYS A 270 32.95 -24.37 -22.68
N ASP A 271 32.11 -24.72 -23.66
CA ASP A 271 32.26 -24.30 -25.04
C ASP A 271 32.29 -22.76 -25.15
N LYS A 272 31.42 -22.10 -24.38
CA LYS A 272 31.35 -20.62 -24.30
C LYS A 272 32.61 -20.04 -23.64
N ALA A 273 33.09 -20.62 -22.54
CA ALA A 273 34.30 -20.19 -21.86
C ALA A 273 35.52 -20.28 -22.75
N GLU A 274 35.69 -21.41 -23.47
CA GLU A 274 36.78 -21.62 -24.39
C GLU A 274 36.74 -20.67 -25.60
N ALA A 275 35.53 -20.38 -26.12
CA ALA A 275 35.33 -19.42 -27.19
C ALA A 275 35.70 -17.97 -26.75
N GLU A 276 35.25 -17.57 -25.57
CA GLU A 276 35.59 -16.23 -25.00
C GLU A 276 37.08 -16.15 -24.65
N MET A 277 37.68 -17.25 -24.14
CA MET A 277 39.13 -17.34 -23.90
C MET A 277 39.95 -17.16 -25.18
N LYS A 278 39.51 -17.81 -26.28
CA LYS A 278 40.12 -17.66 -27.59
C LYS A 278 40.06 -16.21 -28.10
N LYS A 279 38.93 -15.53 -27.88
CA LYS A 279 38.78 -14.09 -28.23
C LYS A 279 39.74 -13.23 -27.38
N LEU A 280 39.79 -13.50 -26.07
CA LEU A 280 40.66 -12.76 -25.14
C LEU A 280 42.13 -12.82 -25.52
N ARG A 281 42.60 -13.99 -26.02
CA ARG A 281 43.99 -14.16 -26.54
C ARG A 281 44.31 -13.25 -27.74
N GLN A 282 43.30 -12.93 -28.55
CA GLN A 282 43.44 -12.09 -29.75
C GLN A 282 43.31 -10.61 -29.50
N MET A 283 42.80 -10.23 -28.29
CA MET A 283 42.57 -8.85 -27.91
C MET A 283 43.78 -8.22 -27.25
N SER A 284 43.94 -6.93 -27.42
CA SER A 284 44.95 -6.19 -26.65
C SER A 284 44.58 -6.24 -25.14
N PRO A 285 45.54 -6.60 -24.26
CA PRO A 285 45.27 -6.69 -22.82
C PRO A 285 44.69 -5.45 -22.19
N MET A 286 44.95 -4.28 -22.74
CA MET A 286 44.51 -2.95 -22.29
C MET A 286 43.20 -2.51 -22.93
N SER A 287 42.55 -3.30 -23.76
CA SER A 287 41.27 -2.91 -24.38
C SER A 287 40.09 -3.02 -23.40
N ALA A 288 39.15 -2.12 -23.54
CA ALA A 288 37.89 -2.17 -22.78
C ALA A 288 37.14 -3.49 -23.02
N GLU A 289 37.21 -4.04 -24.22
CA GLU A 289 36.58 -5.32 -24.59
C GLU A 289 37.24 -6.49 -23.84
N ALA A 290 38.58 -6.50 -23.71
CA ALA A 290 39.29 -7.53 -22.94
C ALA A 290 38.85 -7.52 -21.48
N THR A 291 38.63 -6.35 -20.89
CA THR A 291 38.11 -6.22 -19.52
C THR A 291 36.69 -6.79 -19.40
N VAL A 292 35.81 -6.55 -20.36
CA VAL A 292 34.45 -7.14 -20.39
C VAL A 292 34.52 -8.66 -20.47
N VAL A 293 35.37 -9.22 -21.34
CA VAL A 293 35.54 -10.68 -21.48
C VAL A 293 36.13 -11.29 -20.20
N ARG A 294 37.13 -10.66 -19.56
CA ARG A 294 37.69 -11.13 -18.27
C ARG A 294 36.63 -11.15 -17.19
N ASN A 295 35.87 -10.06 -17.04
CA ASN A 295 34.78 -9.98 -16.08
C ASN A 295 33.74 -11.07 -16.32
N TYR A 296 33.40 -11.34 -17.57
CA TYR A 296 32.48 -12.43 -17.95
C TYR A 296 33.03 -13.81 -17.50
N LEU A 297 34.28 -14.09 -17.81
CA LEU A 297 34.92 -15.36 -17.39
C LEU A 297 35.00 -15.47 -15.87
N ASP A 298 35.30 -14.42 -15.18
CA ASP A 298 35.30 -14.39 -13.70
C ASP A 298 33.92 -14.62 -13.09
N TRP A 299 32.87 -14.13 -13.72
CA TRP A 299 31.51 -14.46 -13.30
C TRP A 299 31.17 -15.92 -13.57
N LEU A 300 31.41 -16.39 -14.78
CA LEU A 300 31.12 -17.76 -15.21
C LEU A 300 31.87 -18.80 -14.36
N LEU A 301 33.19 -18.60 -14.18
CA LEU A 301 34.03 -19.52 -13.40
C LEU A 301 33.86 -19.39 -11.89
N GLY A 302 33.37 -18.24 -11.44
CA GLY A 302 33.07 -17.98 -10.02
C GLY A 302 31.80 -18.64 -9.50
N LEU A 303 30.95 -19.16 -10.39
CA LEU A 303 29.77 -19.91 -9.99
C LEU A 303 30.12 -21.29 -9.44
N PRO A 304 29.33 -21.79 -8.49
CA PRO A 304 29.62 -23.09 -7.85
C PRO A 304 29.15 -24.30 -8.68
N TRP A 305 29.65 -24.43 -9.87
CA TRP A 305 29.34 -25.58 -10.74
C TRP A 305 29.60 -26.91 -10.05
N GLY A 306 28.54 -27.69 -9.80
CA GLY A 306 28.60 -29.02 -9.20
C GLY A 306 29.15 -29.09 -7.77
N LYS A 307 29.45 -27.97 -7.12
CA LYS A 307 29.93 -27.91 -5.72
C LYS A 307 28.76 -27.91 -4.75
N LYS A 308 28.35 -29.05 -4.22
CA LYS A 308 27.21 -29.17 -3.30
C LYS A 308 27.64 -29.24 -1.84
N SER A 309 26.82 -28.70 -0.92
CA SER A 309 26.87 -28.95 0.53
C SER A 309 26.35 -30.36 0.80
N LYS A 310 26.89 -31.02 1.81
CA LYS A 310 26.34 -32.30 2.30
C LYS A 310 25.02 -32.02 3.04
N ILE A 311 23.93 -32.53 2.47
CA ILE A 311 22.59 -32.33 3.05
C ILE A 311 22.44 -33.25 4.25
N LYS A 312 21.95 -32.73 5.35
CA LYS A 312 21.53 -33.48 6.54
C LYS A 312 20.03 -33.81 6.38
N THR A 313 19.70 -35.07 6.60
CA THR A 313 18.34 -35.61 6.46
C THR A 313 17.74 -36.09 7.78
N ASP A 314 18.43 -35.86 8.89
CA ASP A 314 17.97 -36.20 10.24
C ASP A 314 16.87 -35.24 10.68
N LEU A 315 15.63 -35.72 10.69
CA LEU A 315 14.44 -34.93 11.04
C LEU A 315 14.40 -34.60 12.55
N ASN A 316 14.87 -35.51 13.41
CA ASN A 316 14.90 -35.26 14.85
C ASN A 316 15.91 -34.15 15.21
N ALA A 317 17.06 -34.16 14.54
CA ALA A 317 18.01 -33.06 14.66
C ALA A 317 17.45 -31.72 14.10
N ALA A 318 16.67 -31.77 13.02
CA ALA A 318 16.02 -30.60 12.45
C ALA A 318 14.98 -30.02 13.41
N GLU A 319 14.13 -30.86 14.00
CA GLU A 319 13.14 -30.46 15.01
C GLU A 319 13.81 -29.82 16.23
N THR A 320 14.85 -30.44 16.75
CA THR A 320 15.64 -29.90 17.87
C THR A 320 16.21 -28.51 17.56
N ILE A 321 16.73 -28.30 16.35
CA ILE A 321 17.25 -26.98 15.94
C ILE A 321 16.14 -25.95 15.86
N LEU A 322 14.98 -26.29 15.29
CA LEU A 322 13.83 -25.40 15.20
C LEU A 322 13.30 -25.02 16.58
N ASP A 323 13.28 -25.96 17.54
CA ASP A 323 12.84 -25.71 18.91
C ASP A 323 13.82 -24.85 19.72
N GLN A 324 15.11 -25.05 19.50
CA GLN A 324 16.13 -24.22 20.12
C GLN A 324 16.14 -22.78 19.60
N ASP A 325 15.95 -22.59 18.29
CA ASP A 325 16.03 -21.31 17.65
C ASP A 325 14.70 -20.52 17.70
N HIS A 326 13.55 -21.21 17.94
CA HIS A 326 12.21 -20.60 17.92
C HIS A 326 11.32 -21.14 19.05
N PHE A 327 10.81 -20.25 19.89
CA PHE A 327 9.81 -20.58 20.90
C PHE A 327 8.39 -20.54 20.33
N GLY A 328 7.55 -21.50 20.71
CA GLY A 328 6.21 -21.64 20.15
C GLY A 328 6.21 -22.07 18.69
N LEU A 329 5.21 -21.67 17.94
CA LEU A 329 5.04 -21.97 16.52
C LEU A 329 4.98 -23.48 16.19
N ASP A 330 4.45 -24.32 17.09
CA ASP A 330 4.55 -25.78 17.01
C ASP A 330 3.97 -26.32 15.69
N LYS A 331 2.78 -25.87 15.28
CA LYS A 331 2.18 -26.23 13.97
C LYS A 331 3.02 -25.80 12.78
N VAL A 332 3.69 -24.64 12.86
CA VAL A 332 4.57 -24.14 11.78
C VAL A 332 5.81 -25.02 11.68
N LYS A 333 6.40 -25.38 12.83
CA LYS A 333 7.56 -26.29 12.87
C LYS A 333 7.20 -27.68 12.36
N GLU A 334 6.06 -28.23 12.78
CA GLU A 334 5.53 -29.52 12.30
C GLU A 334 5.41 -29.51 10.77
N ARG A 335 4.78 -28.50 10.19
CA ARG A 335 4.66 -28.36 8.72
C ARG A 335 6.01 -28.23 8.02
N ILE A 336 6.96 -27.53 8.65
CA ILE A 336 8.33 -27.45 8.11
C ILE A 336 9.01 -28.82 8.14
N VAL A 337 8.86 -29.57 9.24
CA VAL A 337 9.44 -30.93 9.39
C VAL A 337 8.80 -31.90 8.38
N GLU A 338 7.47 -31.86 8.20
CA GLU A 338 6.76 -32.63 7.17
C GLU A 338 7.32 -32.34 5.76
N TYR A 339 7.48 -31.03 5.43
CA TYR A 339 8.05 -30.61 4.18
C TYR A 339 9.49 -31.14 4.00
N LEU A 340 10.33 -31.09 5.04
CA LEU A 340 11.69 -31.64 5.01
C LEU A 340 11.70 -33.16 4.88
N ALA A 341 10.73 -33.85 5.49
CA ALA A 341 10.57 -35.30 5.38
C ALA A 341 10.26 -35.74 3.94
N VAL A 342 9.37 -35.02 3.28
CA VAL A 342 9.06 -35.23 1.85
C VAL A 342 10.30 -34.99 1.00
N GLN A 343 11.06 -33.94 1.26
CA GLN A 343 12.29 -33.63 0.54
C GLN A 343 13.39 -34.70 0.74
N ALA A 344 13.48 -35.27 1.93
CA ALA A 344 14.47 -36.31 2.21
C ALA A 344 14.21 -37.62 1.43
N ARG A 345 12.94 -37.95 1.15
CA ARG A 345 12.54 -39.17 0.42
C ARG A 345 12.51 -38.99 -1.10
N ALA A 346 12.20 -37.82 -1.57
CA ALA A 346 11.89 -37.55 -2.97
C ALA A 346 13.09 -36.98 -3.72
N THR A 347 13.75 -37.81 -4.55
CA THR A 347 14.88 -37.38 -5.40
C THR A 347 14.45 -36.68 -6.69
N LYS A 348 13.20 -36.84 -7.15
CA LYS A 348 12.72 -36.32 -8.46
C LYS A 348 11.27 -35.78 -8.48
N ILE A 349 10.65 -35.50 -7.35
CA ILE A 349 9.26 -34.99 -7.33
C ILE A 349 9.27 -33.46 -7.45
N ARG A 350 8.29 -32.90 -8.19
CA ARG A 350 7.95 -31.47 -8.18
C ARG A 350 7.76 -31.02 -6.74
N ARG A 351 8.61 -30.11 -6.28
CA ARG A 351 8.61 -29.67 -4.89
C ARG A 351 7.92 -28.33 -4.84
N PRO A 352 6.79 -28.17 -4.13
CA PRO A 352 6.22 -26.85 -3.91
C PRO A 352 7.27 -26.00 -3.16
N ILE A 353 7.20 -24.69 -3.37
CA ILE A 353 8.09 -23.74 -2.72
C ILE A 353 7.48 -23.36 -1.39
N LEU A 354 8.26 -23.47 -0.32
CA LEU A 354 7.80 -23.08 1.00
C LEU A 354 7.61 -21.57 1.09
N CYS A 355 6.38 -21.10 1.35
CA CYS A 355 6.05 -19.71 1.52
C CYS A 355 5.59 -19.42 2.96
N LEU A 356 6.39 -18.64 3.70
CA LEU A 356 6.09 -18.23 5.06
C LEU A 356 5.35 -16.88 5.04
N VAL A 357 4.05 -16.91 5.35
CA VAL A 357 3.19 -15.73 5.32
C VAL A 357 2.77 -15.32 6.73
N GLY A 358 2.90 -14.05 7.07
CA GLY A 358 2.47 -13.55 8.38
C GLY A 358 2.94 -12.13 8.66
N PRO A 359 2.51 -11.53 9.77
CA PRO A 359 2.84 -10.15 10.10
C PRO A 359 4.37 -9.93 10.26
N PRO A 360 4.83 -8.68 10.20
CA PRO A 360 6.23 -8.37 10.42
C PRO A 360 6.69 -8.74 11.84
N GLY A 361 7.91 -9.26 11.97
CA GLY A 361 8.50 -9.56 13.27
C GLY A 361 8.14 -10.91 13.89
N VAL A 362 7.42 -11.80 13.18
CA VAL A 362 7.07 -13.15 13.67
C VAL A 362 8.15 -14.20 13.39
N GLY A 363 9.32 -13.81 12.91
CA GLY A 363 10.45 -14.73 12.75
C GLY A 363 10.54 -15.44 11.39
N LYS A 364 9.84 -15.02 10.33
CA LYS A 364 9.89 -15.63 8.99
C LYS A 364 11.32 -15.81 8.46
N THR A 365 12.12 -14.76 8.48
CA THR A 365 13.50 -14.77 8.00
C THR A 365 14.43 -15.61 8.89
N SER A 366 14.18 -15.65 10.20
CA SER A 366 14.96 -16.50 11.13
C SER A 366 14.60 -17.97 10.97
N LEU A 367 13.32 -18.32 10.74
CA LEU A 367 12.91 -19.69 10.41
C LEU A 367 13.64 -20.22 9.17
N ALA A 368 13.74 -19.42 8.11
CA ALA A 368 14.49 -19.83 6.93
C ALA A 368 15.99 -20.08 7.23
N LYS A 369 16.60 -19.30 8.12
CA LYS A 369 17.97 -19.56 8.58
C LYS A 369 18.08 -20.87 9.36
N SER A 370 17.12 -21.15 10.23
CA SER A 370 17.09 -22.39 11.01
C SER A 370 16.86 -23.61 10.13
N ILE A 371 16.03 -23.50 9.08
CA ILE A 371 15.89 -24.56 8.06
C ILE A 371 17.21 -24.79 7.32
N ALA A 372 17.94 -23.73 6.96
CA ALA A 372 19.27 -23.87 6.33
C ALA A 372 20.26 -24.59 7.25
N LYS A 373 20.30 -24.22 8.54
CA LYS A 373 21.13 -24.84 9.58
C LYS A 373 20.77 -26.32 9.77
N ALA A 374 19.48 -26.62 9.84
CA ALA A 374 18.95 -27.97 10.02
C ALA A 374 19.31 -28.89 8.84
N THR A 375 19.20 -28.38 7.61
CA THR A 375 19.51 -29.13 6.39
C THR A 375 20.99 -29.13 6.02
N GLY A 376 21.84 -28.35 6.69
CA GLY A 376 23.26 -28.19 6.37
C GLY A 376 23.52 -27.45 5.04
N ARG A 377 22.57 -26.66 4.59
CA ARG A 377 22.67 -25.85 3.37
C ARG A 377 23.25 -24.47 3.70
N GLU A 378 24.03 -23.92 2.76
CA GLU A 378 24.41 -22.50 2.84
C GLU A 378 23.17 -21.60 2.72
N TYR A 379 23.14 -20.53 3.50
CA TYR A 379 22.01 -19.60 3.52
C TYR A 379 22.29 -18.36 2.68
N VAL A 380 21.42 -18.07 1.74
CA VAL A 380 21.45 -16.85 0.92
C VAL A 380 20.12 -16.14 0.99
N ARG A 381 20.15 -14.81 1.07
CA ARG A 381 18.94 -13.99 1.10
C ARG A 381 18.97 -12.95 -0.02
N MET A 382 17.85 -12.85 -0.72
CA MET A 382 17.54 -11.77 -1.67
C MET A 382 16.24 -11.10 -1.24
N ALA A 383 16.24 -9.77 -1.07
CA ALA A 383 15.04 -9.01 -0.84
C ALA A 383 14.40 -8.66 -2.18
N LEU A 384 13.12 -8.99 -2.32
CA LEU A 384 12.31 -8.69 -3.50
C LEU A 384 11.49 -7.40 -3.32
N GLY A 385 11.40 -6.87 -2.10
CA GLY A 385 10.71 -5.63 -1.84
C GLY A 385 11.33 -4.45 -2.60
N GLY A 386 10.55 -3.86 -3.51
CA GLY A 386 11.00 -2.75 -4.36
C GLY A 386 11.64 -3.14 -5.69
N VAL A 387 11.79 -4.42 -5.99
CA VAL A 387 12.18 -4.90 -7.33
C VAL A 387 11.04 -4.63 -8.30
N ARG A 388 11.35 -3.98 -9.43
CA ARG A 388 10.39 -3.60 -10.48
C ARG A 388 10.87 -3.96 -11.88
N ASP A 389 12.17 -4.20 -12.04
CA ASP A 389 12.82 -4.49 -13.31
C ASP A 389 13.20 -5.97 -13.36
N GLU A 390 12.79 -6.67 -14.41
CA GLU A 390 13.14 -8.07 -14.68
C GLU A 390 14.67 -8.27 -14.73
N ALA A 391 15.39 -7.27 -15.22
CA ALA A 391 16.84 -7.30 -15.31
C ALA A 391 17.55 -7.39 -13.93
N GLU A 392 16.89 -7.04 -12.83
CA GLU A 392 17.43 -7.28 -11.50
C GLU A 392 17.52 -8.79 -11.18
N ILE A 393 16.64 -9.61 -11.77
CA ILE A 393 16.59 -11.06 -11.57
C ILE A 393 17.46 -11.77 -12.60
N ARG A 394 17.28 -11.44 -13.90
CA ARG A 394 17.93 -12.09 -15.04
C ARG A 394 19.21 -11.40 -15.52
N GLY A 395 19.58 -10.23 -14.99
CA GLY A 395 20.74 -9.48 -15.43
C GLY A 395 20.52 -8.69 -16.72
N HIS A 396 21.49 -7.86 -17.06
CA HIS A 396 21.51 -7.09 -18.30
C HIS A 396 22.42 -7.76 -19.34
N ARG A 397 22.06 -7.65 -20.61
CA ARG A 397 22.92 -8.12 -21.70
C ARG A 397 24.30 -7.46 -21.61
N ARG A 398 25.38 -8.26 -21.80
CA ARG A 398 26.79 -7.83 -21.63
C ARG A 398 27.28 -6.80 -22.64
N THR A 399 26.47 -6.44 -23.64
CA THR A 399 26.80 -5.41 -24.64
C THR A 399 26.97 -4.01 -24.05
N TYR A 400 26.46 -3.78 -22.83
CA TYR A 400 26.57 -2.50 -22.15
C TYR A 400 27.74 -2.50 -21.18
N ILE A 401 28.58 -1.45 -21.24
CA ILE A 401 29.67 -1.26 -20.29
C ILE A 401 29.10 -1.10 -18.87
N GLY A 402 29.58 -1.91 -17.93
CA GLY A 402 29.08 -1.94 -16.55
C GLY A 402 27.88 -2.85 -16.33
N SER A 403 27.47 -3.65 -17.32
CA SER A 403 26.47 -4.70 -17.14
C SER A 403 26.95 -5.75 -16.13
N MET A 404 26.00 -6.29 -15.38
CA MET A 404 26.24 -7.32 -14.37
C MET A 404 25.17 -8.42 -14.47
N PRO A 405 25.49 -9.65 -14.05
CA PRO A 405 24.52 -10.72 -13.90
C PRO A 405 23.38 -10.32 -12.94
N GLY A 406 22.27 -10.99 -13.07
CA GLY A 406 21.13 -10.83 -12.17
C GLY A 406 21.46 -11.22 -10.72
N LYS A 407 20.64 -10.74 -9.79
CA LYS A 407 20.81 -11.00 -8.35
C LYS A 407 20.81 -12.50 -8.00
N ILE A 408 20.12 -13.34 -8.79
CA ILE A 408 20.13 -14.80 -8.60
C ILE A 408 21.57 -15.33 -8.78
N VAL A 409 22.20 -15.04 -9.91
CA VAL A 409 23.56 -15.47 -10.22
C VAL A 409 24.59 -14.89 -9.25
N GLN A 410 24.46 -13.60 -8.92
CA GLN A 410 25.31 -12.94 -7.93
C GLN A 410 25.25 -13.64 -6.56
N SER A 411 24.05 -14.01 -6.15
CA SER A 411 23.81 -14.69 -4.87
C SER A 411 24.33 -16.13 -4.88
N MET A 412 24.20 -16.83 -6.00
CA MET A 412 24.79 -18.17 -6.17
C MET A 412 26.32 -18.15 -6.09
N LYS A 413 26.98 -17.16 -6.72
CA LYS A 413 28.42 -16.94 -6.58
C LYS A 413 28.84 -16.69 -5.12
N LYS A 414 28.04 -15.89 -4.38
CA LYS A 414 28.25 -15.61 -2.94
C LYS A 414 28.08 -16.86 -2.08
N ALA A 415 27.13 -17.73 -2.40
CA ALA A 415 26.86 -18.98 -1.70
C ALA A 415 28.01 -19.99 -1.80
N LYS A 416 28.79 -19.95 -2.89
CA LYS A 416 29.89 -20.89 -3.19
C LYS A 416 29.46 -22.36 -3.22
N LYS A 417 28.16 -22.64 -3.21
CA LYS A 417 27.54 -23.96 -3.24
C LYS A 417 26.37 -23.95 -4.23
N ALA A 418 26.19 -25.06 -4.96
CA ALA A 418 25.12 -25.17 -5.97
C ALA A 418 23.74 -25.51 -5.36
N ASN A 419 23.69 -25.90 -4.09
CA ASN A 419 22.48 -26.32 -3.41
C ASN A 419 22.18 -25.50 -2.13
N PRO A 420 22.28 -24.16 -2.13
CA PRO A 420 21.97 -23.36 -0.96
C PRO A 420 20.47 -23.41 -0.62
N LEU A 421 20.12 -22.95 0.56
CA LEU A 421 18.80 -22.44 0.83
C LEU A 421 18.76 -20.98 0.40
N PHE A 422 17.89 -20.65 -0.55
CA PHE A 422 17.74 -19.33 -1.11
C PHE A 422 16.44 -18.70 -0.62
N LEU A 423 16.56 -17.73 0.28
CA LEU A 423 15.42 -16.98 0.79
C LEU A 423 15.10 -15.79 -0.13
N LEU A 424 13.91 -15.79 -0.68
CA LEU A 424 13.30 -14.69 -1.41
C LEU A 424 12.37 -13.94 -0.45
N ASP A 425 12.84 -12.84 0.08
CA ASP A 425 12.17 -12.10 1.17
C ASP A 425 11.27 -10.99 0.63
N GLU A 426 10.07 -10.84 1.20
CA GLU A 426 9.06 -9.85 0.85
C GLU A 426 8.55 -9.94 -0.61
N ILE A 427 8.16 -11.14 -1.04
CA ILE A 427 7.66 -11.39 -2.40
C ILE A 427 6.35 -10.64 -2.72
N ASP A 428 5.53 -10.35 -1.72
CA ASP A 428 4.30 -9.57 -1.80
C ASP A 428 4.51 -8.08 -2.10
N LYS A 429 5.76 -7.61 -2.02
CA LYS A 429 6.12 -6.20 -2.27
C LYS A 429 6.80 -5.96 -3.62
N MET A 430 6.81 -6.95 -4.48
CA MET A 430 7.23 -6.76 -5.87
C MET A 430 6.21 -5.89 -6.61
N GLY A 431 6.70 -5.01 -7.47
CA GLY A 431 5.87 -4.19 -8.34
C GLY A 431 6.13 -4.51 -9.80
N MET A 432 5.14 -4.27 -10.65
CA MET A 432 5.31 -4.22 -12.10
C MET A 432 5.45 -2.75 -12.53
N ASP A 433 6.29 -2.49 -13.53
CA ASP A 433 6.32 -1.21 -14.23
C ASP A 433 6.52 -1.44 -15.75
N PHE A 434 6.62 -0.36 -16.51
CA PHE A 434 6.80 -0.42 -17.96
C PHE A 434 8.11 -1.07 -18.43
N ARG A 435 9.02 -1.45 -17.50
CA ARG A 435 10.33 -2.06 -17.81
C ARG A 435 10.29 -3.58 -17.76
N GLY A 436 9.21 -4.17 -17.32
CA GLY A 436 9.03 -5.60 -17.28
C GLY A 436 8.24 -6.10 -16.08
N ASP A 437 8.05 -7.41 -16.06
CA ASP A 437 7.38 -8.13 -14.98
C ASP A 437 8.38 -9.04 -14.25
N PRO A 438 8.90 -8.64 -13.09
CA PRO A 438 9.77 -9.49 -12.29
C PRO A 438 9.13 -10.81 -11.88
N SER A 439 7.79 -10.88 -11.81
CA SER A 439 7.07 -12.10 -11.45
C SER A 439 7.27 -13.19 -12.51
N SER A 440 7.27 -12.83 -13.78
CA SER A 440 7.53 -13.73 -14.89
C SER A 440 8.96 -14.29 -14.86
N ALA A 441 9.95 -13.45 -14.53
CA ALA A 441 11.33 -13.90 -14.34
C ALA A 441 11.47 -14.86 -13.16
N LEU A 442 10.73 -14.60 -12.07
CA LEU A 442 10.73 -15.48 -10.89
C LEU A 442 10.03 -16.81 -11.17
N LEU A 443 9.04 -16.87 -12.04
CA LEU A 443 8.42 -18.13 -12.44
C LEU A 443 9.44 -19.09 -13.04
N GLU A 444 10.33 -18.61 -13.92
CA GLU A 444 11.40 -19.45 -14.48
C GLU A 444 12.39 -19.93 -13.41
N VAL A 445 12.72 -19.10 -12.43
CA VAL A 445 13.60 -19.46 -11.31
C VAL A 445 12.95 -20.48 -10.38
N LEU A 446 11.66 -20.33 -10.14
CA LEU A 446 10.93 -21.08 -9.12
C LEU A 446 10.24 -22.34 -9.68
N ASP A 447 9.94 -22.37 -10.96
CA ASP A 447 9.29 -23.52 -11.58
C ASP A 447 10.25 -24.72 -11.72
N PRO A 448 9.99 -25.85 -11.06
CA PRO A 448 10.83 -27.04 -11.17
C PRO A 448 10.97 -27.59 -12.60
N GLU A 449 10.08 -27.24 -13.52
CA GLU A 449 10.17 -27.64 -14.93
C GLU A 449 11.13 -26.76 -15.73
N GLN A 450 11.35 -25.51 -15.30
CA GLN A 450 12.15 -24.52 -16.02
C GLN A 450 13.48 -24.20 -15.33
N ASN A 451 13.57 -24.34 -14.00
CA ASN A 451 14.73 -23.89 -13.22
C ASN A 451 16.03 -24.67 -13.48
N SER A 452 15.95 -25.83 -14.10
CA SER A 452 17.14 -26.62 -14.53
C SER A 452 17.86 -25.96 -15.72
N THR A 453 17.17 -25.14 -16.50
CA THR A 453 17.64 -24.43 -17.69
C THR A 453 17.55 -22.91 -17.54
N PHE A 454 17.69 -22.40 -16.31
CA PHE A 454 17.64 -20.96 -16.04
C PHE A 454 18.75 -20.23 -16.81
N MET A 455 18.37 -19.20 -17.57
CA MET A 455 19.29 -18.41 -18.37
C MET A 455 19.35 -16.96 -17.91
N ASP A 456 20.50 -16.56 -17.38
CA ASP A 456 20.82 -15.16 -17.10
C ASP A 456 21.26 -14.45 -18.39
N HIS A 457 20.73 -13.23 -18.63
CA HIS A 457 21.01 -12.47 -19.85
C HIS A 457 22.47 -11.99 -19.97
N TYR A 458 23.20 -11.91 -18.85
CA TYR A 458 24.63 -11.59 -18.86
C TYR A 458 25.48 -12.81 -19.18
N LEU A 459 25.14 -13.98 -18.57
CA LEU A 459 25.90 -15.20 -18.74
C LEU A 459 25.66 -15.88 -20.09
N GLU A 460 24.40 -15.78 -20.61
CA GLU A 460 23.98 -16.41 -21.87
C GLU A 460 24.28 -17.91 -21.94
N VAL A 461 24.25 -18.57 -20.81
CA VAL A 461 24.37 -20.04 -20.69
C VAL A 461 23.39 -20.55 -19.65
N GLU A 462 22.93 -21.78 -19.83
CA GLU A 462 22.04 -22.43 -18.87
C GLU A 462 22.76 -22.73 -17.55
N TYR A 463 22.09 -22.39 -16.44
CA TYR A 463 22.54 -22.68 -15.08
C TYR A 463 21.47 -23.43 -14.31
N ASP A 464 21.80 -24.65 -13.86
CA ASP A 464 20.87 -25.52 -13.15
C ASP A 464 20.63 -25.05 -11.70
N LEU A 465 19.41 -24.63 -11.42
CA LEU A 465 18.92 -24.23 -10.09
C LEU A 465 18.11 -25.33 -9.38
N SER A 466 17.95 -26.51 -9.96
CA SER A 466 17.09 -27.59 -9.46
C SER A 466 17.46 -28.11 -8.06
N ASP A 467 18.72 -27.98 -7.67
CA ASP A 467 19.23 -28.37 -6.35
C ASP A 467 19.06 -27.28 -5.27
N VAL A 468 18.70 -26.07 -5.69
CA VAL A 468 18.48 -24.94 -4.78
C VAL A 468 17.18 -25.17 -4.01
N MET A 469 17.20 -24.95 -2.73
CA MET A 469 16.00 -24.94 -1.90
C MET A 469 15.47 -23.50 -1.79
N PHE A 470 14.43 -23.18 -2.53
CA PHE A 470 13.80 -21.87 -2.45
C PHE A 470 12.80 -21.81 -1.30
N VAL A 471 12.88 -20.74 -0.52
CA VAL A 471 11.93 -20.38 0.52
C VAL A 471 11.53 -18.95 0.28
N THR A 472 10.25 -18.63 0.34
CA THR A 472 9.74 -17.28 0.17
C THR A 472 9.13 -16.75 1.46
N THR A 473 9.14 -15.43 1.65
CA THR A 473 8.39 -14.80 2.74
C THR A 473 7.47 -13.72 2.19
N ALA A 474 6.32 -13.57 2.82
CA ALA A 474 5.36 -12.51 2.53
C ALA A 474 4.74 -11.98 3.82
N ASN A 475 4.29 -10.74 3.83
CA ASN A 475 3.49 -10.21 4.93
C ASN A 475 2.00 -10.45 4.67
N THR A 476 1.59 -10.42 3.41
CA THR A 476 0.21 -10.61 2.94
C THR A 476 0.14 -11.68 1.86
N LEU A 477 -1.07 -12.13 1.53
CA LEU A 477 -1.30 -13.06 0.42
C LEU A 477 -1.43 -12.34 -0.94
N ASN A 478 -1.09 -11.08 -1.01
CA ASN A 478 -1.09 -10.33 -2.27
C ASN A 478 0.13 -10.71 -3.13
N ILE A 479 0.14 -11.95 -3.58
CA ILE A 479 1.16 -12.56 -4.44
C ILE A 479 0.50 -12.88 -5.77
N PRO A 480 1.18 -12.65 -6.91
CA PRO A 480 0.64 -13.02 -8.22
C PRO A 480 0.20 -14.48 -8.28
N GLY A 481 -1.02 -14.73 -8.79
CA GLY A 481 -1.63 -16.07 -8.83
C GLY A 481 -0.72 -17.18 -9.35
N PRO A 482 -0.04 -17.03 -10.50
CA PRO A 482 0.86 -18.04 -11.05
C PRO A 482 2.03 -18.44 -10.12
N LEU A 483 2.52 -17.50 -9.28
CA LEU A 483 3.51 -17.80 -8.25
C LEU A 483 2.88 -18.52 -7.07
N MET A 484 1.69 -18.07 -6.63
CA MET A 484 0.97 -18.66 -5.51
C MET A 484 0.65 -20.13 -5.74
N ASP A 485 0.26 -20.52 -6.96
CA ASP A 485 -0.05 -21.93 -7.35
C ASP A 485 1.13 -22.89 -7.18
N ARG A 486 2.35 -22.37 -7.11
CA ARG A 486 3.57 -23.14 -6.92
C ARG A 486 4.07 -23.17 -5.49
N MET A 487 3.36 -22.48 -4.59
CA MET A 487 3.78 -22.29 -3.21
C MET A 487 2.96 -23.12 -2.22
N GLU A 488 3.67 -23.75 -1.31
CA GLU A 488 3.07 -24.28 -0.09
C GLU A 488 3.07 -23.19 0.98
N VAL A 489 1.88 -22.62 1.24
CA VAL A 489 1.72 -21.50 2.16
C VAL A 489 1.62 -21.98 3.61
N ILE A 490 2.58 -21.57 4.43
CA ILE A 490 2.52 -21.73 5.89
C ILE A 490 2.20 -20.37 6.51
N ARG A 491 1.04 -20.26 7.11
CA ARG A 491 0.62 -19.04 7.81
C ARG A 491 1.21 -19.00 9.21
N ILE A 492 1.89 -17.91 9.52
CA ILE A 492 2.47 -17.64 10.83
C ILE A 492 1.64 -16.54 11.49
N ALA A 493 0.91 -16.89 12.52
CA ALA A 493 0.13 -15.94 13.31
C ALA A 493 1.03 -15.08 14.22
N GLY A 494 0.45 -14.05 14.83
CA GLY A 494 1.11 -13.27 15.87
C GLY A 494 1.32 -14.07 17.15
N TYR A 495 2.18 -13.54 18.02
CA TYR A 495 2.48 -14.11 19.32
C TYR A 495 1.54 -13.59 20.40
N THR A 496 1.25 -14.45 21.39
CA THR A 496 0.64 -14.03 22.66
C THR A 496 1.66 -13.24 23.49
N GLU A 497 1.19 -12.56 24.53
CA GLU A 497 2.08 -11.80 25.42
C GLU A 497 3.05 -12.71 26.17
N ASP A 498 2.58 -13.89 26.59
CA ASP A 498 3.42 -14.92 27.24
C ASP A 498 4.48 -15.45 26.27
N GLU A 499 4.10 -15.74 25.02
CA GLU A 499 5.06 -16.15 23.99
C GLU A 499 6.10 -15.04 23.73
N LYS A 500 5.67 -13.76 23.66
CA LYS A 500 6.59 -12.63 23.51
C LYS A 500 7.55 -12.50 24.69
N ARG A 501 7.07 -12.68 25.93
CA ARG A 501 7.92 -12.70 27.12
C ARG A 501 8.97 -13.80 27.05
N GLU A 502 8.58 -15.03 26.71
CA GLU A 502 9.51 -16.16 26.59
C GLU A 502 10.51 -15.95 25.43
N ILE A 503 10.06 -15.44 24.27
CA ILE A 503 10.94 -15.08 23.17
C ILE A 503 11.94 -14.00 23.59
N ALA A 504 11.47 -12.99 24.31
CA ALA A 504 12.35 -11.94 24.81
C ALA A 504 13.43 -12.48 25.74
N LYS A 505 13.06 -13.34 26.66
CA LYS A 505 13.95 -13.93 27.66
C LYS A 505 14.99 -14.85 27.02
N ARG A 506 14.55 -15.72 26.09
CA ARG A 506 15.43 -16.75 25.49
C ARG A 506 16.29 -16.22 24.34
N HIS A 507 15.79 -15.24 23.58
CA HIS A 507 16.44 -14.82 22.34
C HIS A 507 16.78 -13.34 22.28
N LEU A 508 15.83 -12.43 22.62
CA LEU A 508 16.04 -11.00 22.38
C LEU A 508 16.95 -10.36 23.43
N LEU A 509 16.78 -10.71 24.70
CA LEU A 509 17.62 -10.17 25.79
C LEU A 509 19.07 -10.62 25.68
N PRO A 510 19.40 -11.91 25.47
CA PRO A 510 20.78 -12.34 25.21
C PRO A 510 21.40 -11.66 23.99
N LYS A 511 20.60 -11.45 22.91
CA LYS A 511 21.03 -10.73 21.73
C LYS A 511 21.32 -9.27 22.05
N ALA A 512 20.46 -8.58 22.80
CA ALA A 512 20.66 -7.19 23.20
C ALA A 512 21.93 -7.00 24.04
N ILE A 513 22.16 -7.91 25.00
CA ILE A 513 23.39 -7.94 25.84
C ILE A 513 24.63 -8.07 24.96
N LYS A 514 24.63 -9.05 24.04
CA LYS A 514 25.77 -9.30 23.14
C LYS A 514 26.04 -8.13 22.19
N GLU A 515 24.99 -7.58 21.55
CA GLU A 515 25.15 -6.50 20.55
C GLU A 515 25.61 -5.17 21.19
N HIS A 516 25.35 -4.98 22.48
CA HIS A 516 25.79 -3.78 23.21
C HIS A 516 27.05 -4.03 24.07
N ALA A 517 27.70 -5.18 23.90
CA ALA A 517 28.91 -5.56 24.63
C ALA A 517 28.76 -5.49 26.18
N LEU A 518 27.56 -5.76 26.68
CA LEU A 518 27.25 -5.88 28.10
C LEU A 518 27.62 -7.27 28.59
N ARG A 519 27.93 -7.38 29.89
CA ARG A 519 28.05 -8.65 30.56
C ARG A 519 26.68 -9.08 31.13
N PRO A 520 26.41 -10.39 31.27
CA PRO A 520 25.15 -10.87 31.80
C PRO A 520 24.80 -10.32 33.21
N GLU A 521 25.82 -10.01 34.03
CA GLU A 521 25.63 -9.45 35.35
C GLU A 521 25.40 -7.93 35.36
N GLU A 522 25.67 -7.25 34.27
CA GLU A 522 25.56 -5.79 34.13
C GLU A 522 24.17 -5.32 33.73
N PHE A 523 23.38 -6.21 33.13
CA PHE A 523 22.05 -5.85 32.64
C PHE A 523 21.04 -6.98 32.78
N SER A 524 19.92 -6.70 33.42
CA SER A 524 18.82 -7.62 33.59
C SER A 524 17.47 -6.91 33.44
N VAL A 525 16.48 -7.63 32.96
CA VAL A 525 15.09 -7.16 32.83
C VAL A 525 14.20 -8.20 33.46
N SER A 526 13.36 -7.78 34.42
CA SER A 526 12.44 -8.68 35.11
C SER A 526 11.31 -9.15 34.21
N ASP A 527 10.71 -10.29 34.52
CA ASP A 527 9.58 -10.84 33.77
C ASP A 527 8.39 -9.83 33.70
N ASP A 528 8.12 -9.14 34.82
CA ASP A 528 7.08 -8.12 34.92
C ASP A 528 7.39 -6.90 34.02
N ALA A 529 8.67 -6.52 33.93
CA ALA A 529 9.09 -5.46 33.02
C ALA A 529 8.94 -5.88 31.53
N LEU A 530 9.26 -7.14 31.21
CA LEU A 530 9.04 -7.67 29.85
C LEU A 530 7.55 -7.66 29.48
N MET A 531 6.67 -8.03 30.42
CA MET A 531 5.22 -7.92 30.22
C MET A 531 4.78 -6.46 30.05
N ALA A 532 5.27 -5.55 30.88
CA ALA A 532 4.97 -4.13 30.78
C ALA A 532 5.40 -3.55 29.41
N ILE A 533 6.58 -3.96 28.88
CA ILE A 533 7.03 -3.55 27.54
C ILE A 533 6.05 -4.04 26.46
N SER A 534 5.63 -5.31 26.54
CA SER A 534 4.69 -5.88 25.59
C SER A 534 3.35 -5.17 25.59
N GLN A 535 2.83 -4.83 26.76
CA GLN A 535 1.48 -4.27 26.95
C GLN A 535 1.40 -2.76 26.78
N GLN A 536 2.42 -2.02 27.23
CA GLN A 536 2.35 -0.57 27.37
C GLN A 536 3.24 0.20 26.40
N TYR A 537 4.27 -0.43 25.85
CA TYR A 537 5.23 0.25 24.97
C TYR A 537 5.21 -0.27 23.52
N THR A 538 4.59 -1.43 23.28
CA THR A 538 4.51 -2.03 21.93
C THR A 538 3.09 -2.45 21.57
N ARG A 539 2.70 -2.30 20.30
CA ARG A 539 1.43 -2.76 19.75
C ARG A 539 1.74 -3.40 18.39
N GLU A 540 2.03 -4.69 18.42
CA GLU A 540 2.43 -5.46 17.24
C GLU A 540 2.10 -6.94 17.40
N ALA A 541 1.87 -7.62 16.27
CA ALA A 541 1.68 -9.07 16.25
C ALA A 541 2.97 -9.85 16.51
N GLY A 542 4.11 -9.35 16.05
CA GLY A 542 5.44 -9.92 16.23
C GLY A 542 6.20 -9.35 17.42
N VAL A 543 7.54 -9.36 17.34
CA VAL A 543 8.45 -8.90 18.40
C VAL A 543 9.47 -7.85 17.92
N ARG A 544 9.25 -7.22 16.76
CA ARG A 544 10.23 -6.29 16.18
C ARG A 544 10.37 -4.98 16.96
N ASN A 545 9.25 -4.40 17.39
CA ASN A 545 9.28 -3.19 18.21
C ASN A 545 9.68 -3.53 19.64
N PHE A 546 9.27 -4.69 20.13
CA PHE A 546 9.70 -5.23 21.42
C PHE A 546 11.24 -5.33 21.47
N GLU A 547 11.85 -5.91 20.45
CA GLU A 547 13.29 -5.95 20.31
C GLU A 547 13.93 -4.55 20.32
N ARG A 548 13.32 -3.58 19.63
CA ARG A 548 13.80 -2.18 19.59
C ARG A 548 13.78 -1.52 20.98
N GLU A 549 12.72 -1.76 21.76
CA GLU A 549 12.65 -1.20 23.12
C GLU A 549 13.67 -1.89 24.04
N LEU A 550 13.89 -3.22 23.92
CA LEU A 550 14.96 -3.91 24.65
C LEU A 550 16.35 -3.38 24.28
N MET A 551 16.63 -3.15 22.98
CA MET A 551 17.89 -2.53 22.52
C MET A 551 18.05 -1.09 23.06
N LYS A 552 16.95 -0.35 23.24
CA LYS A 552 16.97 0.99 23.83
C LYS A 552 17.32 0.92 25.33
N LEU A 553 16.76 -0.04 26.06
CA LEU A 553 17.12 -0.30 27.47
C LEU A 553 18.60 -0.64 27.60
N ALA A 554 19.11 -1.57 26.77
CA ALA A 554 20.52 -1.95 26.77
C ALA A 554 21.45 -0.75 26.50
N ARG A 555 21.12 0.12 25.54
CA ARG A 555 21.90 1.35 25.28
C ARG A 555 21.91 2.28 26.48
N LYS A 556 20.78 2.48 27.16
CA LYS A 556 20.74 3.32 28.36
C LYS A 556 21.54 2.70 29.50
N ALA A 557 21.47 1.39 29.68
CA ALA A 557 22.27 0.66 30.67
C ALA A 557 23.79 0.86 30.41
N VAL A 558 24.25 0.67 29.17
CA VAL A 558 25.65 0.96 28.79
C VAL A 558 26.04 2.40 29.14
N THR A 559 25.12 3.36 28.84
CA THR A 559 25.40 4.78 29.12
C THR A 559 25.56 5.06 30.61
N GLU A 560 24.75 4.44 31.47
CA GLU A 560 24.81 4.61 32.92
C GLU A 560 26.08 3.97 33.51
N ILE A 561 26.44 2.78 33.04
CA ILE A 561 27.65 2.08 33.49
C ILE A 561 28.93 2.86 33.10
N ILE A 562 28.98 3.34 31.82
CA ILE A 562 30.16 4.13 31.38
C ILE A 562 30.26 5.47 32.13
N LYS A 563 29.14 6.11 32.46
CA LYS A 563 29.11 7.33 33.27
C LYS A 563 29.41 7.09 34.75
N GLY A 564 29.62 5.84 35.15
CA GLY A 564 29.90 5.46 36.56
C GLY A 564 28.74 5.63 37.53
N LYS A 565 27.49 5.78 37.01
CA LYS A 565 26.32 5.93 37.88
C LYS A 565 25.92 4.63 38.58
N SER A 566 26.11 3.50 37.92
CA SER A 566 25.84 2.17 38.46
C SER A 566 26.82 1.14 37.90
N LYS A 567 27.03 0.05 38.63
CA LYS A 567 27.81 -1.10 38.14
C LYS A 567 26.96 -2.10 37.38
N SER A 568 25.66 -2.10 37.63
CA SER A 568 24.67 -2.95 36.96
C SER A 568 23.34 -2.22 36.92
N VAL A 569 22.52 -2.50 35.88
CA VAL A 569 21.19 -1.95 35.70
C VAL A 569 20.18 -3.08 35.67
N ALA A 570 19.27 -3.08 36.64
CA ALA A 570 18.13 -3.97 36.70
C ALA A 570 16.85 -3.20 36.36
N VAL A 571 16.23 -3.54 35.27
CA VAL A 571 14.96 -2.94 34.83
C VAL A 571 13.80 -3.76 35.39
N THR A 572 12.91 -3.09 36.10
CA THR A 572 11.69 -3.66 36.69
C THR A 572 10.47 -2.90 36.21
N ALA A 573 9.25 -3.41 36.42
CA ALA A 573 8.02 -2.71 36.12
C ALA A 573 7.92 -1.33 36.83
N ALA A 574 8.53 -1.17 37.98
CA ALA A 574 8.48 0.07 38.77
C ALA A 574 9.40 1.18 38.19
N ASN A 575 10.53 0.84 37.54
CA ASN A 575 11.50 1.82 37.04
C ASN A 575 11.56 1.91 35.50
N ILE A 576 10.70 1.16 34.80
CA ILE A 576 10.73 1.11 33.34
C ILE A 576 10.46 2.48 32.70
N GLU A 577 9.63 3.31 33.34
CA GLU A 577 9.32 4.66 32.88
C GLU A 577 10.54 5.59 32.83
N ASP A 578 11.51 5.42 33.73
CA ASP A 578 12.78 6.18 33.75
C ASP A 578 13.59 5.91 32.47
N TYR A 579 13.43 4.71 31.94
CA TYR A 579 14.17 4.27 30.74
C TYR A 579 13.39 4.47 29.45
N LEU A 580 12.13 4.12 29.37
CA LEU A 580 11.34 4.14 28.14
C LEU A 580 10.46 5.40 28.02
N GLY A 581 10.23 6.10 29.14
CA GLY A 581 9.31 7.23 29.24
C GLY A 581 7.88 6.78 29.53
N VAL A 582 6.94 7.70 29.43
CA VAL A 582 5.52 7.44 29.72
C VAL A 582 4.97 6.31 28.86
N PRO A 583 4.15 5.39 29.40
CA PRO A 583 3.48 4.35 28.63
C PRO A 583 2.75 4.91 27.41
N ARG A 584 2.95 4.29 26.25
CA ARG A 584 2.35 4.72 24.99
C ARG A 584 0.95 4.19 24.79
N PHE A 585 0.70 3.03 25.35
CA PHE A 585 -0.57 2.32 25.22
C PHE A 585 -1.11 2.02 26.62
N ARG A 586 -2.40 2.17 26.79
CA ARG A 586 -3.08 1.76 28.00
C ARG A 586 -3.63 0.34 27.79
N HIS A 587 -3.34 -0.54 28.71
CA HIS A 587 -3.86 -1.90 28.67
C HIS A 587 -5.23 -1.93 29.34
N GLY A 588 -6.21 -2.64 28.74
CA GLY A 588 -7.51 -2.85 29.35
C GLY A 588 -8.51 -1.70 29.16
N GLU A 589 -8.41 -0.92 28.07
CA GLU A 589 -9.41 0.08 27.72
C GLU A 589 -10.63 -0.51 26.99
N ALA A 590 -11.24 -1.55 27.53
CA ALA A 590 -12.67 -1.78 27.30
C ALA A 590 -13.45 -0.65 27.99
N GLU A 591 -14.58 -0.25 27.41
CA GLU A 591 -15.49 0.73 28.03
C GLU A 591 -15.70 0.39 29.49
N ARG A 592 -15.68 1.41 30.35
CA ARG A 592 -15.80 1.20 31.82
C ARG A 592 -17.23 0.98 32.29
N GLU A 593 -18.20 1.32 31.44
CA GLU A 593 -19.61 1.28 31.76
C GLU A 593 -20.43 0.69 30.61
N ASP A 594 -21.55 0.06 30.94
CA ASP A 594 -22.52 -0.39 29.95
C ASP A 594 -23.24 0.82 29.35
N GLN A 595 -23.15 1.00 28.04
CA GLN A 595 -23.68 2.20 27.38
C GLN A 595 -24.63 1.84 26.24
N VAL A 596 -25.62 2.72 26.02
CA VAL A 596 -26.53 2.60 24.90
C VAL A 596 -25.80 3.03 23.62
N GLY A 597 -25.82 2.16 22.62
CA GLY A 597 -25.25 2.45 21.31
C GLY A 597 -23.73 2.29 21.21
N VAL A 598 -23.05 1.90 22.28
CA VAL A 598 -21.60 1.64 22.25
C VAL A 598 -21.33 0.14 22.25
N VAL A 599 -20.65 -0.32 21.22
CA VAL A 599 -20.40 -1.77 21.00
C VAL A 599 -18.91 -1.99 20.73
N THR A 600 -18.35 -3.00 21.38
CA THR A 600 -16.98 -3.45 21.10
C THR A 600 -16.99 -4.52 20.00
N GLY A 601 -16.52 -4.16 18.82
CA GLY A 601 -16.20 -5.09 17.73
C GLY A 601 -14.76 -5.54 17.78
N LEU A 602 -14.40 -6.53 16.94
CA LEU A 602 -13.05 -7.03 16.79
C LEU A 602 -12.58 -6.88 15.34
N ALA A 603 -11.52 -6.13 15.14
CA ALA A 603 -10.88 -5.93 13.85
C ALA A 603 -9.57 -6.73 13.74
N TRP A 604 -9.22 -7.08 12.52
CA TRP A 604 -7.91 -7.61 12.17
C TRP A 604 -7.16 -6.60 11.29
N THR A 605 -5.89 -6.38 11.60
CA THR A 605 -5.01 -5.49 10.86
C THR A 605 -3.68 -6.20 10.58
N GLU A 606 -2.87 -5.65 9.67
CA GLU A 606 -1.53 -6.19 9.37
C GLU A 606 -0.60 -6.26 10.60
N VAL A 607 -0.88 -5.47 11.62
CA VAL A 607 -0.10 -5.45 12.88
C VAL A 607 -0.69 -6.33 13.98
N GLY A 608 -1.85 -6.96 13.74
CA GLY A 608 -2.54 -7.87 14.66
C GLY A 608 -4.01 -7.54 14.82
N GLY A 609 -4.63 -8.10 15.85
CA GLY A 609 -6.02 -7.78 16.20
C GLY A 609 -6.14 -6.50 17.01
N GLU A 610 -7.26 -5.81 16.88
CA GLU A 610 -7.60 -4.57 17.58
C GLU A 610 -9.05 -4.59 18.05
N LEU A 611 -9.32 -3.92 19.18
CA LEU A 611 -10.69 -3.60 19.59
C LEU A 611 -11.20 -2.47 18.70
N LEU A 612 -12.43 -2.59 18.25
CA LEU A 612 -13.10 -1.62 17.40
C LEU A 612 -14.32 -1.09 18.14
N THR A 613 -14.22 0.09 18.72
CA THR A 613 -15.37 0.74 19.31
C THR A 613 -16.30 1.25 18.21
N ILE A 614 -17.57 0.95 18.32
CA ILE A 614 -18.63 1.38 17.42
C ILE A 614 -19.63 2.17 18.25
N GLU A 615 -19.82 3.43 17.90
CA GLU A 615 -20.72 4.34 18.58
C GLU A 615 -21.91 4.65 17.68
N GLY A 616 -23.11 4.46 18.20
CA GLY A 616 -24.34 4.83 17.54
C GLY A 616 -25.10 5.87 18.33
N VAL A 617 -25.65 6.85 17.65
CA VAL A 617 -26.58 7.81 18.24
C VAL A 617 -27.82 7.94 17.37
N MET A 618 -28.96 8.18 18.01
CA MET A 618 -30.24 8.44 17.36
C MET A 618 -30.67 9.87 17.68
N MET A 619 -31.13 10.57 16.67
CA MET A 619 -31.64 11.94 16.79
C MET A 619 -32.96 12.09 16.01
N PRO A 620 -33.82 13.02 16.36
CA PRO A 620 -35.00 13.33 15.55
C PRO A 620 -34.64 13.68 14.11
N GLY A 621 -35.30 13.07 13.13
CA GLY A 621 -34.92 13.21 11.73
C GLY A 621 -35.98 12.70 10.76
N LYS A 622 -35.52 12.30 9.56
CA LYS A 622 -36.35 11.79 8.45
C LYS A 622 -35.91 10.40 7.98
N GLY A 623 -35.35 9.61 8.86
CA GLY A 623 -34.90 8.23 8.54
C GLY A 623 -33.53 8.16 7.86
N ARG A 624 -32.72 9.21 7.96
CA ARG A 624 -31.39 9.23 7.34
C ARG A 624 -30.38 8.44 8.18
N MET A 625 -29.58 7.61 7.51
CA MET A 625 -28.43 6.99 8.13
C MET A 625 -27.14 7.73 7.73
N THR A 626 -26.36 8.16 8.70
CA THR A 626 -25.04 8.78 8.51
C THR A 626 -23.97 7.85 9.08
N VAL A 627 -22.87 7.69 8.35
CA VAL A 627 -21.77 6.83 8.74
C VAL A 627 -20.47 7.61 8.65
N THR A 628 -19.64 7.57 9.72
CA THR A 628 -18.35 8.24 9.77
C THR A 628 -17.27 7.36 10.39
N GLY A 629 -15.97 7.66 10.17
CA GLY A 629 -14.85 6.91 10.74
C GLY A 629 -13.87 6.37 9.69
N ASN A 630 -13.76 6.98 8.50
CA ASN A 630 -12.88 6.58 7.41
C ASN A 630 -13.09 5.11 6.98
N LEU A 631 -14.36 4.76 6.76
CA LEU A 631 -14.79 3.42 6.37
C LEU A 631 -14.76 3.27 4.84
N LYS A 632 -14.20 2.17 4.36
CA LYS A 632 -14.22 1.80 2.96
C LYS A 632 -15.54 1.13 2.58
N GLU A 633 -15.71 0.84 1.30
CA GLU A 633 -16.99 0.43 0.70
C GLU A 633 -17.58 -0.85 1.33
N VAL A 634 -16.77 -1.91 1.54
CA VAL A 634 -17.26 -3.18 2.11
C VAL A 634 -17.84 -2.98 3.52
N MET A 635 -17.22 -2.12 4.33
CA MET A 635 -17.74 -1.83 5.67
C MET A 635 -19.01 -0.98 5.61
N LYS A 636 -19.14 -0.05 4.67
CA LYS A 636 -20.37 0.72 4.46
C LYS A 636 -21.53 -0.17 4.01
N GLU A 637 -21.27 -1.12 3.11
CA GLU A 637 -22.26 -2.14 2.69
C GLU A 637 -22.70 -2.99 3.88
N SER A 638 -21.77 -3.40 4.74
CA SER A 638 -22.08 -4.16 5.95
C SER A 638 -23.00 -3.41 6.91
N ILE A 639 -22.79 -2.08 7.07
CA ILE A 639 -23.68 -1.23 7.88
C ILE A 639 -25.07 -1.13 7.24
N SER A 640 -25.13 -0.98 5.93
CA SER A 640 -26.39 -0.90 5.21
C SER A 640 -27.19 -2.22 5.32
N ALA A 641 -26.50 -3.36 5.25
CA ALA A 641 -27.10 -4.67 5.47
C ALA A 641 -27.61 -4.85 6.92
N ALA A 642 -26.81 -4.41 7.90
CA ALA A 642 -27.19 -4.43 9.32
C ALA A 642 -28.44 -3.58 9.58
N ALA A 643 -28.48 -2.36 9.05
CA ALA A 643 -29.62 -1.47 9.18
C ALA A 643 -30.88 -2.04 8.54
N SER A 644 -30.77 -2.61 7.34
CA SER A 644 -31.87 -3.25 6.64
C SER A 644 -32.41 -4.45 7.41
N TYR A 645 -31.51 -5.25 7.99
CA TYR A 645 -31.90 -6.38 8.85
C TYR A 645 -32.68 -5.91 10.08
N VAL A 646 -32.14 -4.93 10.83
CA VAL A 646 -32.79 -4.42 12.04
C VAL A 646 -34.16 -3.84 11.71
N ARG A 647 -34.27 -3.08 10.61
CA ARG A 647 -35.54 -2.51 10.15
C ARG A 647 -36.55 -3.61 9.77
N SER A 648 -36.11 -4.68 9.12
CA SER A 648 -36.99 -5.81 8.72
C SER A 648 -37.49 -6.61 9.91
N ARG A 649 -36.82 -6.54 11.06
CA ARG A 649 -37.14 -7.24 12.32
C ARG A 649 -37.49 -6.30 13.45
N ALA A 650 -37.91 -5.09 13.13
CA ALA A 650 -38.20 -4.04 14.10
C ALA A 650 -39.16 -4.53 15.20
N VAL A 651 -40.25 -5.16 14.82
CA VAL A 651 -41.28 -5.67 15.75
C VAL A 651 -40.74 -6.73 16.69
N ASP A 652 -39.86 -7.62 16.21
CA ASP A 652 -39.22 -8.63 17.03
C ASP A 652 -38.29 -8.03 18.10
N PHE A 653 -37.75 -6.84 17.83
CA PHE A 653 -36.88 -6.09 18.76
C PHE A 653 -37.64 -5.05 19.59
N GLY A 654 -38.97 -5.04 19.53
CA GLY A 654 -39.74 -4.04 20.28
C GLY A 654 -39.66 -2.62 19.73
N ILE A 655 -39.37 -2.48 18.44
CA ILE A 655 -39.20 -1.21 17.75
C ILE A 655 -40.40 -0.97 16.86
N GLU A 656 -41.12 0.12 17.05
CA GLU A 656 -42.18 0.56 16.17
C GLU A 656 -41.62 0.94 14.80
N PRO A 657 -42.07 0.34 13.68
CA PRO A 657 -41.52 0.62 12.34
C PRO A 657 -41.48 2.10 11.96
N PRO A 658 -42.44 2.98 12.29
CA PRO A 658 -42.37 4.40 11.97
C PRO A 658 -41.24 5.15 12.68
N ARG A 659 -40.69 4.60 13.74
CA ARG A 659 -39.57 5.20 14.45
C ARG A 659 -38.34 5.38 13.57
N PHE A 660 -38.12 4.44 12.62
CA PHE A 660 -37.02 4.55 11.65
C PHE A 660 -37.20 5.76 10.71
N ASP A 661 -38.41 6.13 10.37
CA ASP A 661 -38.69 7.25 9.47
C ASP A 661 -38.73 8.60 10.18
N LYS A 662 -38.88 8.58 11.51
CA LYS A 662 -38.87 9.78 12.37
C LYS A 662 -37.54 10.06 13.06
N SER A 663 -36.54 9.19 12.87
CA SER A 663 -35.25 9.30 13.54
C SER A 663 -34.11 9.12 12.59
N ASP A 664 -33.14 10.03 12.63
CA ASP A 664 -31.86 9.86 11.95
C ASP A 664 -30.93 9.07 12.86
N ILE A 665 -30.14 8.17 12.25
CA ILE A 665 -29.16 7.33 12.95
C ILE A 665 -27.77 7.71 12.46
N HIS A 666 -26.87 8.00 13.40
CA HIS A 666 -25.47 8.22 13.07
C HIS A 666 -24.62 7.13 13.73
N VAL A 667 -23.90 6.37 12.91
CA VAL A 667 -22.92 5.37 13.36
C VAL A 667 -21.52 5.94 13.13
N HIS A 668 -20.74 6.01 14.18
CA HIS A 668 -19.35 6.46 14.14
C HIS A 668 -18.41 5.35 14.57
N VAL A 669 -17.30 5.21 13.87
CA VAL A 669 -16.21 4.32 14.27
C VAL A 669 -14.97 5.19 14.51
N PRO A 670 -14.59 5.46 15.78
CA PRO A 670 -13.45 6.29 16.13
C PRO A 670 -12.14 5.89 15.45
N GLU A 671 -11.09 6.69 15.62
CA GLU A 671 -9.77 6.53 14.99
C GLU A 671 -9.78 6.67 13.44
N GLY A 672 -10.37 7.76 12.95
CA GLY A 672 -10.48 8.08 11.51
C GLY A 672 -9.16 8.21 10.74
N ALA A 673 -8.00 8.24 11.43
CA ALA A 673 -6.69 8.26 10.80
C ALA A 673 -6.34 6.93 10.09
N THR A 674 -6.92 5.80 10.53
CA THR A 674 -6.70 4.48 9.95
C THR A 674 -7.90 4.06 9.11
N PRO A 675 -7.76 3.80 7.80
CA PRO A 675 -8.84 3.27 6.98
C PRO A 675 -9.30 1.90 7.49
N LYS A 676 -10.61 1.72 7.63
CA LYS A 676 -11.22 0.46 8.09
C LYS A 676 -12.02 -0.17 6.97
N ASP A 677 -11.85 -1.46 6.77
CA ASP A 677 -12.54 -2.23 5.74
C ASP A 677 -12.89 -3.64 6.22
N GLY A 678 -13.87 -4.25 5.58
CA GLY A 678 -14.28 -5.62 5.81
C GLY A 678 -15.68 -5.78 6.40
N PRO A 679 -16.33 -6.93 6.15
CA PRO A 679 -17.72 -7.15 6.55
C PRO A 679 -17.86 -7.61 8.01
N SER A 680 -16.76 -7.94 8.71
CA SER A 680 -16.75 -8.62 10.02
C SER A 680 -17.28 -7.81 11.19
N ALA A 681 -17.58 -6.52 11.00
CA ALA A 681 -18.21 -5.65 12.00
C ALA A 681 -19.75 -5.66 11.91
N GLY A 682 -20.35 -6.38 10.97
CA GLY A 682 -21.79 -6.36 10.71
C GLY A 682 -22.66 -6.68 11.92
N VAL A 683 -22.29 -7.69 12.69
CA VAL A 683 -23.02 -8.05 13.93
C VAL A 683 -22.93 -6.95 14.99
N ALA A 684 -21.77 -6.31 15.12
CA ALA A 684 -21.58 -5.22 16.07
C ALA A 684 -22.34 -3.96 15.64
N MET A 685 -22.39 -3.66 14.35
CA MET A 685 -23.20 -2.58 13.79
C MET A 685 -24.70 -2.80 14.03
N ALA A 686 -25.19 -4.03 13.78
CA ALA A 686 -26.59 -4.38 14.04
C ALA A 686 -26.93 -4.26 15.54
N THR A 687 -26.03 -4.71 16.43
CA THR A 687 -26.19 -4.57 17.87
C THR A 687 -26.25 -3.10 18.31
N ALA A 688 -25.38 -2.24 17.76
CA ALA A 688 -25.41 -0.81 18.04
C ALA A 688 -26.75 -0.18 17.61
N ILE A 689 -27.24 -0.50 16.42
CA ILE A 689 -28.54 0.01 15.93
C ILE A 689 -29.69 -0.48 16.79
N VAL A 690 -29.72 -1.77 17.18
CA VAL A 690 -30.76 -2.31 18.09
C VAL A 690 -30.68 -1.58 19.44
N SER A 691 -29.48 -1.42 20.01
CA SER A 691 -29.28 -0.77 21.29
C SER A 691 -29.81 0.66 21.31
N ILE A 692 -29.47 1.50 20.31
CA ILE A 692 -29.94 2.89 20.25
C ILE A 692 -31.45 2.98 20.01
N MET A 693 -32.01 2.08 19.21
CA MET A 693 -33.43 2.08 18.87
C MET A 693 -34.30 1.62 20.05
N THR A 694 -33.80 0.69 20.88
CA THR A 694 -34.50 0.16 22.06
C THR A 694 -34.16 0.91 23.33
N GLY A 695 -33.06 1.66 23.37
CA GLY A 695 -32.54 2.29 24.61
C GLY A 695 -31.94 1.29 25.59
N ILE A 696 -31.58 0.07 25.16
CA ILE A 696 -31.00 -0.98 26.00
C ILE A 696 -29.50 -0.91 25.89
N PRO A 697 -28.76 -0.74 27.02
CA PRO A 697 -27.29 -0.72 27.00
C PRO A 697 -26.68 -2.05 26.53
N VAL A 698 -25.51 -1.94 25.90
CA VAL A 698 -24.67 -3.09 25.54
C VAL A 698 -23.71 -3.37 26.69
N SER A 699 -23.48 -4.65 26.98
CA SER A 699 -22.54 -5.04 28.04
C SER A 699 -21.10 -4.71 27.61
N LYS A 700 -20.37 -4.02 28.45
CA LYS A 700 -18.95 -3.65 28.32
C LYS A 700 -18.01 -4.85 28.27
N ASP A 701 -18.40 -5.95 28.90
CA ASP A 701 -17.60 -7.18 29.00
C ASP A 701 -17.69 -8.04 27.72
N VAL A 702 -18.50 -7.63 26.74
CA VAL A 702 -18.79 -8.39 25.53
C VAL A 702 -18.15 -7.72 24.31
N ALA A 703 -17.36 -8.48 23.56
CA ALA A 703 -16.95 -8.13 22.20
C ALA A 703 -17.52 -9.11 21.18
N MET A 704 -17.62 -8.68 19.94
CA MET A 704 -18.21 -9.51 18.90
C MET A 704 -17.54 -9.30 17.54
N THR A 705 -17.64 -10.33 16.71
CA THR A 705 -17.21 -10.29 15.32
C THR A 705 -18.08 -11.21 14.48
N GLY A 706 -18.41 -10.81 13.28
CA GLY A 706 -19.20 -11.60 12.35
C GLY A 706 -19.76 -10.72 11.23
N GLU A 707 -19.88 -11.29 10.05
CA GLU A 707 -20.65 -10.70 8.97
C GLU A 707 -22.12 -11.02 9.14
N ILE A 708 -23.01 -10.08 8.85
CA ILE A 708 -24.46 -10.28 8.95
C ILE A 708 -25.10 -10.33 7.56
N THR A 709 -26.02 -11.26 7.36
CA THR A 709 -26.87 -11.28 6.18
C THR A 709 -28.20 -10.56 6.41
N LEU A 710 -28.88 -10.16 5.35
CA LEU A 710 -30.24 -9.56 5.41
C LEU A 710 -31.28 -10.44 6.14
N ARG A 711 -30.99 -11.71 6.35
CA ARG A 711 -31.85 -12.65 7.11
C ARG A 711 -31.34 -12.91 8.53
N GLY A 712 -30.32 -12.18 8.99
CA GLY A 712 -29.77 -12.30 10.32
C GLY A 712 -28.90 -13.53 10.60
N ARG A 713 -28.40 -14.21 9.55
CA ARG A 713 -27.36 -15.23 9.73
C ARG A 713 -26.04 -14.55 9.98
N VAL A 714 -25.24 -15.14 10.85
CA VAL A 714 -23.86 -14.72 11.14
C VAL A 714 -22.92 -15.59 10.30
N LEU A 715 -22.15 -14.94 9.42
CA LEU A 715 -21.23 -15.61 8.51
C LEU A 715 -19.79 -15.59 9.07
N PRO A 716 -18.95 -16.56 8.65
CA PRO A 716 -17.58 -16.71 9.15
C PRO A 716 -16.68 -15.54 8.77
N ILE A 717 -15.62 -15.35 9.58
CA ILE A 717 -14.65 -14.27 9.43
C ILE A 717 -13.23 -14.82 9.41
N GLY A 718 -12.29 -13.99 8.94
CA GLY A 718 -10.86 -14.27 9.02
C GLY A 718 -10.19 -13.67 10.26
N GLY A 719 -9.00 -14.19 10.61
CA GLY A 719 -8.16 -13.62 11.67
C GLY A 719 -8.70 -13.82 13.08
N LEU A 720 -9.39 -14.93 13.34
CA LEU A 720 -10.01 -15.19 14.64
C LEU A 720 -8.97 -15.18 15.78
N LYS A 721 -7.80 -15.79 15.59
CA LYS A 721 -6.75 -15.83 16.61
C LYS A 721 -6.32 -14.43 17.04
N GLU A 722 -6.03 -13.57 16.08
CA GLU A 722 -5.62 -12.19 16.34
C GLU A 722 -6.71 -11.38 17.04
N LYS A 723 -7.97 -11.58 16.63
CA LYS A 723 -9.14 -10.93 17.23
C LYS A 723 -9.33 -11.35 18.70
N LEU A 724 -9.21 -12.64 19.00
CA LEU A 724 -9.32 -13.13 20.38
C LEU A 724 -8.16 -12.64 21.25
N LEU A 725 -6.94 -12.57 20.70
CA LEU A 725 -5.80 -11.97 21.40
C LEU A 725 -6.00 -10.48 21.70
N ALA A 726 -6.68 -9.76 20.80
CA ALA A 726 -7.04 -8.36 21.05
C ALA A 726 -8.10 -8.24 22.15
N ALA A 727 -9.11 -9.10 22.13
CA ALA A 727 -10.15 -9.16 23.16
C ALA A 727 -9.54 -9.43 24.54
N LEU A 728 -8.63 -10.41 24.64
CA LEU A 728 -7.92 -10.72 25.86
C LEU A 728 -7.11 -9.53 26.38
N ARG A 729 -6.30 -8.89 25.52
CA ARG A 729 -5.54 -7.68 25.88
C ARG A 729 -6.42 -6.52 26.33
N GLY A 730 -7.62 -6.39 25.71
CA GLY A 730 -8.60 -5.39 26.08
C GLY A 730 -9.35 -5.68 27.39
N GLY A 731 -9.13 -6.84 28.01
CA GLY A 731 -9.83 -7.24 29.23
C GLY A 731 -11.28 -7.69 29.02
N ILE A 732 -11.63 -8.03 27.80
CA ILE A 732 -12.96 -8.56 27.45
C ILE A 732 -13.15 -9.94 28.05
N LYS A 733 -14.29 -10.17 28.68
CA LYS A 733 -14.60 -11.47 29.34
C LYS A 733 -15.38 -12.42 28.44
N LYS A 734 -16.13 -11.89 27.47
CA LYS A 734 -17.02 -12.68 26.61
C LYS A 734 -16.87 -12.26 25.16
N VAL A 735 -16.66 -13.23 24.28
CA VAL A 735 -16.52 -12.95 22.84
C VAL A 735 -17.52 -13.78 22.04
N LEU A 736 -18.31 -13.10 21.20
CA LEU A 736 -19.26 -13.73 20.30
C LEU A 736 -18.57 -13.91 18.94
N ILE A 737 -18.52 -15.16 18.46
CA ILE A 737 -17.90 -15.52 17.19
C ILE A 737 -18.90 -16.25 16.29
N PRO A 738 -18.73 -16.23 14.96
CA PRO A 738 -19.57 -17.05 14.09
C PRO A 738 -19.43 -18.55 14.40
N GLU A 739 -20.53 -19.30 14.36
CA GLU A 739 -20.55 -20.74 14.62
C GLU A 739 -19.58 -21.51 13.71
N GLU A 740 -19.50 -21.13 12.44
CA GLU A 740 -18.59 -21.75 11.48
C GLU A 740 -17.11 -21.55 11.80
N ASN A 741 -16.75 -20.53 12.64
CA ASN A 741 -15.40 -20.33 13.15
C ASN A 741 -15.11 -21.14 14.44
N ALA A 742 -16.05 -21.92 14.98
CA ALA A 742 -15.78 -22.79 16.12
C ALA A 742 -14.65 -23.81 15.83
N LYS A 743 -14.51 -24.24 14.58
CA LYS A 743 -13.38 -25.09 14.13
C LYS A 743 -12.03 -24.43 14.33
N ASP A 744 -11.95 -23.10 14.20
CA ASP A 744 -10.70 -22.36 14.31
C ASP A 744 -10.22 -22.25 15.76
N LEU A 745 -11.10 -22.56 16.75
CA LEU A 745 -10.74 -22.62 18.18
C LEU A 745 -9.69 -23.70 18.46
N ALA A 746 -9.55 -24.71 17.60
CA ALA A 746 -8.50 -25.70 17.69
C ALA A 746 -7.09 -25.08 17.54
N GLU A 747 -6.99 -23.90 16.93
CA GLU A 747 -5.73 -23.16 16.74
C GLU A 747 -5.45 -22.11 17.80
N ILE A 748 -6.40 -21.89 18.70
CA ILE A 748 -6.30 -20.89 19.77
C ILE A 748 -5.57 -21.51 20.98
N PRO A 749 -4.57 -20.83 21.53
CA PRO A 749 -3.88 -21.28 22.75
C PRO A 749 -4.85 -21.45 23.93
N ASP A 750 -4.57 -22.45 24.77
CA ASP A 750 -5.47 -22.80 25.88
C ASP A 750 -5.56 -21.68 26.92
N ASN A 751 -4.49 -20.92 27.16
CA ASN A 751 -4.53 -19.75 28.05
C ASN A 751 -5.59 -18.74 27.59
N VAL A 752 -5.72 -18.47 26.28
CA VAL A 752 -6.73 -17.56 25.74
C VAL A 752 -8.14 -18.11 25.94
N LYS A 753 -8.34 -19.43 25.71
CA LYS A 753 -9.64 -20.10 25.89
C LYS A 753 -10.08 -20.14 27.35
N ASN A 754 -9.14 -20.20 28.28
CA ASN A 754 -9.42 -20.31 29.72
C ASN A 754 -9.71 -18.94 30.36
N GLU A 755 -9.24 -17.85 29.76
CA GLU A 755 -9.40 -16.51 30.36
C GLU A 755 -10.63 -15.74 29.86
N MET A 756 -11.31 -16.24 28.81
CA MET A 756 -12.53 -15.62 28.27
C MET A 756 -13.57 -16.66 27.87
N GLU A 757 -14.83 -16.30 27.98
CA GLU A 757 -15.95 -17.10 27.49
C GLU A 757 -16.14 -16.84 25.97
N ILE A 758 -15.90 -17.85 25.13
CA ILE A 758 -16.07 -17.76 23.69
C ILE A 758 -17.36 -18.47 23.30
N ILE A 759 -18.29 -17.70 22.74
CA ILE A 759 -19.64 -18.20 22.40
C ILE A 759 -19.82 -18.19 20.87
N PRO A 760 -19.91 -19.38 20.24
CA PRO A 760 -20.32 -19.49 18.85
C PRO A 760 -21.79 -19.10 18.69
N VAL A 761 -22.08 -18.28 17.67
CA VAL A 761 -23.43 -17.79 17.34
C VAL A 761 -23.73 -17.97 15.86
N SER A 762 -24.93 -18.40 15.52
CA SER A 762 -25.36 -18.63 14.15
C SER A 762 -26.31 -17.55 13.65
N ARG A 763 -27.00 -16.88 14.57
CA ARG A 763 -28.01 -15.87 14.25
C ARG A 763 -27.90 -14.61 15.12
N MET A 764 -28.31 -13.50 14.55
CA MET A 764 -28.27 -12.19 15.23
C MET A 764 -29.10 -12.15 16.53
N GLY A 765 -30.20 -12.93 16.63
CA GLY A 765 -30.96 -13.03 17.88
C GLY A 765 -30.15 -13.59 19.05
N GLU A 766 -29.24 -14.54 18.80
CA GLU A 766 -28.30 -15.08 19.79
C GLU A 766 -27.27 -14.00 20.20
N VAL A 767 -26.77 -13.22 19.23
CA VAL A 767 -25.88 -12.10 19.50
C VAL A 767 -26.55 -11.10 20.46
N ILE A 768 -27.76 -10.66 20.14
CA ILE A 768 -28.53 -9.71 20.97
C ILE A 768 -28.75 -10.25 22.38
N LYS A 769 -29.03 -11.56 22.49
CA LYS A 769 -29.21 -12.24 23.78
C LYS A 769 -27.99 -12.14 24.69
N HIS A 770 -26.80 -12.19 24.16
CA HIS A 770 -25.55 -12.16 24.92
C HIS A 770 -24.94 -10.77 25.04
N ALA A 771 -25.26 -9.88 24.10
CA ALA A 771 -24.66 -8.55 24.02
C ALA A 771 -25.39 -7.49 24.86
N LEU A 772 -26.73 -7.54 24.90
CA LEU A 772 -27.53 -6.56 25.63
C LEU A 772 -27.71 -6.97 27.10
N ILE A 773 -27.73 -6.00 28.00
CA ILE A 773 -27.96 -6.23 29.46
C ILE A 773 -29.34 -6.78 29.76
N ARG A 774 -30.34 -6.51 28.89
CA ARG A 774 -31.69 -7.11 28.94
C ARG A 774 -32.18 -7.36 27.52
N GLN A 775 -33.07 -8.35 27.40
CA GLN A 775 -33.65 -8.66 26.09
C GLN A 775 -34.67 -7.61 25.66
N PRO A 776 -34.67 -7.22 24.39
CA PRO A 776 -35.81 -6.48 23.84
C PRO A 776 -37.05 -7.34 23.83
N GLU A 777 -38.19 -6.75 24.18
CA GLU A 777 -39.49 -7.44 24.20
C GLU A 777 -40.20 -7.19 22.86
N PRO A 778 -40.58 -8.25 22.11
CA PRO A 778 -41.36 -8.10 20.90
C PRO A 778 -42.67 -7.36 21.11
N ILE A 779 -43.07 -6.56 20.13
CA ILE A 779 -44.35 -5.85 20.14
C ILE A 779 -45.27 -6.39 19.03
N GLU A 780 -46.57 -6.32 19.29
CA GLU A 780 -47.57 -6.50 18.22
C GLU A 780 -47.75 -5.15 17.49
N TRP A 781 -47.64 -5.19 16.15
CA TRP A 781 -47.80 -4.02 15.31
C TRP A 781 -48.89 -4.28 14.30
N ASP A 782 -50.03 -3.54 14.41
CA ASP A 782 -51.23 -3.71 13.58
C ASP A 782 -51.14 -3.03 12.21
N GLY A 783 -50.03 -2.35 11.90
CA GLY A 783 -49.81 -1.66 10.62
C GLY A 783 -50.53 -0.33 10.51
N SER A 784 -51.13 0.17 11.58
CA SER A 784 -51.76 1.49 11.60
C SER A 784 -50.67 2.58 11.56
N ILE A 785 -50.36 3.01 10.35
CA ILE A 785 -49.64 4.27 10.13
C ILE A 785 -50.69 5.32 10.43
N GLU A 786 -50.54 6.12 11.50
CA GLU A 786 -51.23 7.37 11.63
C GLU A 786 -50.86 8.23 10.42
N THR A 787 -51.65 8.18 9.37
CA THR A 787 -51.66 9.17 8.30
C THR A 787 -51.94 10.51 9.01
N PRO A 788 -51.09 11.52 8.91
CA PRO A 788 -51.45 12.82 9.43
C PRO A 788 -52.76 13.22 8.76
N VAL A 789 -53.83 13.37 9.56
CA VAL A 789 -55.09 13.90 9.09
C VAL A 789 -54.76 15.32 8.62
N ILE A 790 -54.69 15.50 7.32
CA ILE A 790 -54.72 16.81 6.71
C ILE A 790 -56.11 17.35 7.08
N ALA A 791 -56.14 18.25 8.03
CA ALA A 791 -57.35 19.04 8.36
C ALA A 791 -57.79 19.70 7.05
N THR A 792 -58.80 19.14 6.40
CA THR A 792 -59.48 19.82 5.34
C THR A 792 -60.13 21.06 5.96
N VAL A 793 -59.56 22.21 5.62
CA VAL A 793 -60.25 23.51 5.83
C VAL A 793 -61.46 23.49 4.92
N GLU A 794 -62.65 23.25 5.48
CA GLU A 794 -63.90 23.47 4.78
C GLU A 794 -64.08 24.99 4.57
N GLY A 795 -64.38 25.31 3.30
CA GLY A 795 -65.06 26.54 2.93
C GLY A 795 -64.25 27.63 2.24
N VAL A 796 -64.22 27.63 0.94
CA VAL A 796 -64.79 28.70 0.10
C VAL A 796 -65.09 28.12 -1.28
N ASP A 797 -66.32 28.14 -1.61
CA ASP A 797 -66.91 27.89 -2.91
C ASP A 797 -66.55 29.05 -3.86
N ASP A 798 -66.02 28.74 -5.05
CA ASP A 798 -66.37 29.49 -6.27
C ASP A 798 -65.72 28.85 -7.51
N GLY A 799 -66.57 28.37 -8.30
CA GLY A 799 -66.74 28.60 -9.76
C GLY A 799 -65.61 28.22 -10.72
N ASN A 800 -65.83 27.08 -11.40
CA ASN A 800 -65.77 26.97 -12.86
C ASN A 800 -64.43 26.77 -13.60
N GLN A 801 -64.44 25.78 -14.31
CA GLN A 801 -63.87 25.43 -15.63
C GLN A 801 -62.76 24.40 -15.73
N THR A 802 -63.28 23.24 -16.20
CA THR A 802 -62.67 22.24 -17.09
C THR A 802 -61.60 22.82 -18.01
N ILE A 803 -60.47 22.08 -18.18
CA ILE A 803 -60.01 21.55 -19.49
C ILE A 803 -58.96 20.44 -19.22
N ALA A 804 -59.16 19.32 -19.89
CA ALA A 804 -58.25 18.19 -20.02
C ALA A 804 -57.08 18.54 -20.98
N HIS A 805 -55.87 18.05 -20.70
CA HIS A 805 -55.07 17.16 -21.55
C HIS A 805 -53.83 16.75 -20.80
#